data_6cc4bea3147ae434df082f21fc3226b8
#
_entry.id   6cc4bea3147ae434df082f21fc3226b8
#
_cell.length_a   1.000
_cell.length_b   1.000
_cell.length_c   1.000
_cell.angle_alpha   90.00
_cell.angle_beta   90.00
_cell.angle_gamma   90.00
#
_symmetry.space_group_name_H-M   'P 1'
#
loop_
_entity.id
_entity.type
_entity.pdbx_description
1 polymer ?
#
loop_
_entity_poly.entity_id
_entity_poly.type
_entity_poly.pdbx_seq_one_letter_code
_entity_poly.pdbx_strand_id
1 'polypeptide(L)'
;MSNSPGDPSSRPHLFLSIGRFLRRPSTLIVGGITLLGITSLGYFTTRYLVYERLTPILDNIFSEMLHRPVRVGKIEGFYFNRIRIGKSEIPATANSADSLSIDAIELGLNPLPLLLGLPLPVDVKLINPSIYLDQDKNGQWLDNLEKIASNFDREAPIRLNLGFQVEKGDITIQPYALKKPIEIKADGQGRFIDNQRQPLTYDFSAEILKSQVKIQGETALKTGESQTNLQIDRLNLSELLTLIPNRNFQLNQGQVNANIAFNIPSWAKLNQTEGNGNFQVTDLAGKFQPFQYPMKLTTKLNLQGDKVLVEQAIASIGKIKTEVRGEVNWQTGYHLNVALESVDLQQLLRIIYLQSPLDLRGEARSTFQVTGKLDQPLIKGTVSNSKPIIFEQIPIQSITSNFQTNLNRLNLDKIQIKPVAGGEIKGEGKLQLNILQSLQKNQPLDGTKMPINLNLQAHFPTRKILSQLATVPAQINISDLQAKIKARGSLGLPQLLINWQIPTVNQSGLINVAGEGKVFLGGNKINLTDTVIKTNAGKLQVNANSDFTSKLVQAKITGNNFLLTPFVPILCQYVDSICPYLKTLESLNLETANIQVSGKIDQMNVNTLNGIANLGISSKQGAILVNSQVSQGNFQAKAVLAGLPINFLLPNLPTQVKLLRSQINLQGYLGELLKNKNNIFSSWQGQGNMELLVDNNPLIATAKLNRGFLTGTVNTGGISLNPLVENLTVPVSLGRT
;
A
#
# COMPACT_ATOMS: atom_id res chain seq x y z
N MET A 1 -36.92 10.73 98.42
CA MET A 1 -36.63 11.50 99.57
C MET A 1 -36.12 12.82 99.10
N SER A 2 -36.88 13.68 99.13
CA SER A 2 -37.32 14.84 99.98
C SER A 2 -36.73 16.13 99.40
N ASN A 3 -37.67 16.90 98.93
CA ASN A 3 -38.00 18.25 99.34
C ASN A 3 -37.06 19.38 98.88
N SER A 4 -37.52 20.21 97.87
CA SER A 4 -38.43 21.37 98.09
C SER A 4 -37.75 22.64 98.57
N PRO A 5 -38.27 23.79 98.37
CA PRO A 5 -38.28 24.69 97.22
C PRO A 5 -37.72 26.07 97.59
N GLY A 6 -37.40 26.93 96.67
CA GLY A 6 -36.97 28.29 97.01
C GLY A 6 -37.26 29.24 95.85
N ASP A 7 -38.10 29.97 96.06
CA ASP A 7 -38.94 31.06 95.65
C ASP A 7 -38.31 32.15 94.79
N PRO A 8 -39.08 32.80 93.91
CA PRO A 8 -38.62 33.68 92.83
C PRO A 8 -38.64 35.14 93.24
N SER A 9 -37.73 35.89 92.81
CA SER A 9 -37.91 37.32 92.59
C SER A 9 -36.58 38.06 92.48
N SER A 10 -36.22 38.37 91.23
CA SER A 10 -35.67 39.70 90.89
C SER A 10 -35.54 39.83 89.35
N ARG A 11 -36.60 40.25 88.77
CA ARG A 11 -36.51 40.87 87.41
C ARG A 11 -35.83 42.23 87.57
N PRO A 12 -34.77 42.55 86.91
CA PRO A 12 -34.31 43.91 86.80
C PRO A 12 -35.19 44.66 85.83
N HIS A 13 -35.90 45.61 86.31
CA HIS A 13 -36.58 46.67 85.55
C HIS A 13 -35.59 47.57 84.80
N LEU A 14 -34.95 47.10 83.73
CA LEU A 14 -34.03 47.91 82.90
C LEU A 14 -34.61 48.30 81.53
N PHE A 15 -35.76 47.74 81.16
CA PHE A 15 -36.43 48.02 79.91
C PHE A 15 -37.45 49.21 79.95
N LEU A 16 -37.85 49.69 81.10
CA LEU A 16 -38.83 50.78 81.16
C LEU A 16 -38.22 52.17 81.30
N SER A 17 -36.91 52.33 81.49
CA SER A 17 -36.22 53.61 81.52
C SER A 17 -35.76 54.13 80.16
N ILE A 18 -35.46 53.28 79.23
CA ILE A 18 -35.02 53.62 77.87
C ILE A 18 -36.20 54.18 77.04
N GLY A 19 -37.44 53.68 77.22
CA GLY A 19 -38.62 54.12 76.47
C GLY A 19 -39.09 55.54 76.77
N ARG A 20 -38.73 56.08 77.97
CA ARG A 20 -39.05 57.51 78.31
C ARG A 20 -37.98 58.52 77.88
N PHE A 21 -36.76 58.06 77.68
CA PHE A 21 -35.66 58.93 77.15
C PHE A 21 -35.78 59.21 75.66
N LEU A 22 -36.33 58.28 74.90
CA LEU A 22 -36.52 58.37 73.41
C LEU A 22 -37.74 59.23 72.98
N ARG A 23 -38.57 59.72 73.94
CA ARG A 23 -39.73 60.56 73.61
C ARG A 23 -39.52 62.08 73.74
N ARG A 24 -38.33 62.52 74.01
CA ARG A 24 -38.03 63.96 73.99
C ARG A 24 -37.55 64.33 72.58
N PRO A 25 -38.17 65.26 71.85
CA PRO A 25 -37.77 65.64 70.48
C PRO A 25 -36.31 66.07 70.36
N SER A 26 -35.75 66.66 71.42
CA SER A 26 -34.32 67.02 71.50
C SER A 26 -33.39 65.79 71.56
N THR A 27 -33.78 64.69 72.17
CA THR A 27 -32.97 63.49 72.27
C THR A 27 -33.03 62.69 70.98
N LEU A 28 -34.15 62.73 70.28
CA LEU A 28 -34.29 62.14 68.95
C LEU A 28 -33.48 62.95 67.89
N ILE A 29 -33.43 64.25 68.02
CA ILE A 29 -32.64 65.15 67.15
C ILE A 29 -31.15 64.93 67.44
N VAL A 30 -30.70 64.91 68.66
CA VAL A 30 -29.28 64.67 69.01
C VAL A 30 -28.91 63.21 68.69
N GLY A 31 -29.76 62.25 68.96
CA GLY A 31 -29.53 60.85 68.54
C GLY A 31 -29.48 60.68 67.01
N GLY A 32 -30.37 61.37 66.30
CA GLY A 32 -30.38 61.39 64.87
C GLY A 32 -29.14 62.10 64.27
N ILE A 33 -28.70 63.22 64.84
CA ILE A 33 -27.47 63.91 64.43
C ILE A 33 -26.23 63.08 64.73
N THR A 34 -26.19 62.41 65.86
CA THR A 34 -25.07 61.53 66.26
C THR A 34 -25.04 60.29 65.37
N LEU A 35 -26.18 59.68 65.07
CA LEU A 35 -26.28 58.57 64.13
C LEU A 35 -25.90 59.00 62.69
N LEU A 36 -26.37 60.16 62.23
CA LEU A 36 -25.97 60.76 60.97
C LEU A 36 -24.49 61.12 61.00
N GLY A 37 -23.93 61.64 62.06
CA GLY A 37 -22.50 61.91 62.21
C GLY A 37 -21.66 60.63 62.19
N ILE A 38 -22.07 59.60 62.92
CA ILE A 38 -21.37 58.29 62.86
C ILE A 38 -21.53 57.61 61.53
N THR A 39 -22.70 57.65 60.90
CA THR A 39 -22.91 57.09 59.54
C THR A 39 -22.18 57.90 58.46
N SER A 40 -22.16 59.23 58.58
CA SER A 40 -21.38 60.06 57.65
C SER A 40 -19.88 59.87 57.87
N LEU A 41 -19.38 59.88 59.11
CA LEU A 41 -17.97 59.63 59.38
C LEU A 41 -17.58 58.19 58.94
N GLY A 42 -18.43 57.20 59.22
CA GLY A 42 -18.27 55.86 58.76
C GLY A 42 -18.24 55.77 57.22
N TYR A 43 -19.16 56.47 56.57
CA TYR A 43 -19.21 56.56 55.12
C TYR A 43 -17.94 57.27 54.52
N PHE A 44 -17.53 58.42 55.06
CA PHE A 44 -16.33 59.10 54.61
C PHE A 44 -15.05 58.33 54.87
N THR A 45 -14.95 57.70 56.05
CA THR A 45 -13.79 56.87 56.42
C THR A 45 -13.72 55.61 55.54
N THR A 46 -14.84 54.94 55.32
CA THR A 46 -14.94 53.78 54.43
C THR A 46 -14.63 54.18 53.00
N ARG A 47 -15.16 55.33 52.55
CA ARG A 47 -14.88 55.88 51.23
C ARG A 47 -13.40 56.20 51.04
N TYR A 48 -12.74 56.86 52.01
CA TYR A 48 -11.32 57.15 51.97
C TYR A 48 -10.48 55.88 51.98
N LEU A 49 -10.77 54.91 52.83
CA LEU A 49 -10.07 53.61 52.87
C LEU A 49 -10.24 52.84 51.58
N VAL A 50 -11.45 52.80 51.03
CA VAL A 50 -11.76 52.04 49.84
C VAL A 50 -11.14 52.71 48.63
N TYR A 51 -11.28 54.02 48.41
CA TYR A 51 -10.83 54.69 47.18
C TYR A 51 -9.34 55.00 47.14
N GLU A 52 -8.68 55.22 48.27
CA GLU A 52 -7.27 55.67 48.30
C GLU A 52 -6.29 54.61 48.88
N ARG A 53 -6.74 53.74 49.77
CA ARG A 53 -5.86 52.80 50.48
C ARG A 53 -6.00 51.37 49.98
N LEU A 54 -7.17 50.95 49.53
CA LEU A 54 -7.42 49.57 49.17
C LEU A 54 -6.61 49.11 47.94
N THR A 55 -6.53 49.97 46.91
CA THR A 55 -5.77 49.66 45.69
C THR A 55 -4.29 49.32 45.96
N PRO A 56 -3.48 50.14 46.66
CA PRO A 56 -2.09 49.80 46.97
C PRO A 56 -1.93 48.54 47.85
N ILE A 57 -2.90 48.27 48.73
CA ILE A 57 -2.89 47.05 49.56
C ILE A 57 -3.12 45.83 48.66
N LEU A 58 -4.07 45.89 47.74
CA LEU A 58 -4.36 44.82 46.82
C LEU A 58 -3.20 44.60 45.85
N ASP A 59 -2.55 45.65 45.31
CA ASP A 59 -1.35 45.54 44.51
C ASP A 59 -0.26 44.72 45.19
N ASN A 60 0.03 45.02 46.47
CA ASN A 60 1.05 44.34 47.23
C ASN A 60 0.66 42.86 47.50
N ILE A 61 -0.58 42.62 47.98
CA ILE A 61 -1.07 41.28 48.29
C ILE A 61 -1.04 40.39 47.04
N PHE A 62 -1.57 40.86 45.90
CA PHE A 62 -1.59 40.10 44.68
C PHE A 62 -0.19 39.91 44.06
N SER A 63 0.69 40.94 44.18
CA SER A 63 2.06 40.81 43.71
C SER A 63 2.86 39.79 44.53
N GLU A 64 2.70 39.74 45.83
CA GLU A 64 3.29 38.70 46.69
C GLU A 64 2.70 37.31 46.40
N MET A 65 1.37 37.22 46.26
CA MET A 65 0.68 35.95 46.03
C MET A 65 1.03 35.32 44.70
N LEU A 66 1.17 36.13 43.63
CA LEU A 66 1.47 35.69 42.27
C LEU A 66 2.97 35.69 41.95
N HIS A 67 3.82 36.21 42.89
CA HIS A 67 5.25 36.43 42.66
C HIS A 67 5.57 37.22 41.39
N ARG A 68 4.65 38.14 41.04
CA ARG A 68 4.74 38.98 39.83
C ARG A 68 4.19 40.37 40.13
N PRO A 69 4.67 41.42 39.45
CA PRO A 69 4.11 42.74 39.64
C PRO A 69 2.64 42.75 39.19
N VAL A 70 1.74 43.14 40.04
CA VAL A 70 0.31 43.33 39.77
C VAL A 70 0.00 44.83 39.94
N ARG A 71 -0.73 45.36 39.00
CA ARG A 71 -1.24 46.73 39.03
C ARG A 71 -2.76 46.69 39.09
N VAL A 72 -3.33 46.93 40.21
CA VAL A 72 -4.79 46.98 40.40
C VAL A 72 -5.30 48.35 40.04
N GLY A 73 -6.37 48.42 39.26
CA GLY A 73 -6.97 49.67 38.83
C GLY A 73 -7.56 50.47 40.01
N LYS A 74 -7.85 51.77 39.75
CA LYS A 74 -8.55 52.61 40.71
C LYS A 74 -9.97 52.12 40.91
N ILE A 75 -10.48 52.30 42.11
CA ILE A 75 -11.88 52.00 42.39
C ILE A 75 -12.76 53.05 41.71
N GLU A 76 -13.57 52.60 40.74
CA GLU A 76 -14.48 53.45 39.97
C GLU A 76 -15.86 53.60 40.60
N GLY A 77 -16.25 52.63 41.39
CA GLY A 77 -17.55 52.63 42.05
C GLY A 77 -17.58 51.77 43.32
N PHE A 78 -18.28 52.26 44.31
CA PHE A 78 -18.56 51.53 45.56
C PHE A 78 -20.06 51.59 45.84
N TYR A 79 -20.69 50.43 45.81
CA TYR A 79 -22.09 50.24 46.13
C TYR A 79 -22.16 49.41 47.42
N PHE A 80 -23.28 49.34 48.08
CA PHE A 80 -23.44 48.70 49.41
C PHE A 80 -22.83 47.30 49.51
N ASN A 81 -22.88 46.51 48.41
CA ASN A 81 -22.38 45.15 48.38
C ASN A 81 -21.48 44.84 47.18
N ARG A 82 -21.08 45.89 46.43
CA ARG A 82 -20.23 45.71 45.21
C ARG A 82 -19.19 46.84 45.12
N ILE A 83 -18.00 46.42 44.67
CA ILE A 83 -16.88 47.31 44.38
C ILE A 83 -16.53 47.11 42.90
N ARG A 84 -16.47 48.19 42.14
CA ARG A 84 -15.96 48.19 40.78
C ARG A 84 -14.57 48.75 40.75
N ILE A 85 -13.59 47.97 40.32
CA ILE A 85 -12.19 48.33 40.13
C ILE A 85 -11.99 48.47 38.61
N GLY A 86 -11.34 49.58 38.20
CA GLY A 86 -11.05 49.83 36.82
C GLY A 86 -9.92 48.96 36.27
N LYS A 87 -9.35 49.39 35.17
CA LYS A 87 -8.35 48.64 34.45
C LYS A 87 -7.21 48.14 35.33
N SER A 88 -7.07 46.83 35.39
CA SER A 88 -6.04 46.11 36.17
C SER A 88 -5.16 45.27 35.26
N GLU A 89 -3.89 45.10 35.59
CA GLU A 89 -2.96 44.42 34.75
C GLU A 89 -1.88 43.64 35.51
N ILE A 90 -1.48 42.51 34.93
CA ILE A 90 -0.26 41.77 35.25
C ILE A 90 0.64 41.89 34.01
N PRO A 91 1.64 42.79 34.03
CA PRO A 91 2.46 43.02 32.83
C PRO A 91 3.39 41.84 32.57
N ALA A 92 3.82 41.69 31.31
CA ALA A 92 4.93 40.84 30.93
C ALA A 92 6.20 41.26 31.69
N THR A 93 7.07 40.30 31.96
CA THR A 93 8.37 40.50 32.63
C THR A 93 9.53 40.16 31.68
N ALA A 94 10.75 40.53 32.07
CA ALA A 94 11.91 40.17 31.27
C ALA A 94 12.07 38.63 31.08
N ASN A 95 11.54 37.83 31.99
CA ASN A 95 11.68 36.37 31.98
C ASN A 95 10.42 35.63 31.47
N SER A 96 9.27 36.32 31.33
CA SER A 96 8.01 35.71 30.89
C SER A 96 7.19 36.71 30.08
N ALA A 97 6.80 36.33 28.89
CA ALA A 97 5.91 37.11 28.04
C ALA A 97 4.44 37.06 28.47
N ASP A 98 4.09 36.15 29.38
CA ASP A 98 2.74 36.04 29.89
C ASP A 98 2.23 37.35 30.47
N SER A 99 1.00 37.71 30.14
CA SER A 99 0.38 38.94 30.64
C SER A 99 -1.12 38.77 30.79
N LEU A 100 -1.69 39.59 31.67
CA LEU A 100 -3.14 39.68 31.90
C LEU A 100 -3.51 41.16 31.95
N SER A 101 -4.54 41.54 31.24
CA SER A 101 -5.17 42.85 31.34
C SER A 101 -6.67 42.68 31.49
N ILE A 102 -7.30 43.42 32.37
CA ILE A 102 -8.74 43.31 32.65
C ILE A 102 -9.29 44.74 32.64
N ASP A 103 -10.32 45.01 31.84
CA ASP A 103 -10.88 46.37 31.73
C ASP A 103 -11.58 46.81 33.03
N ALA A 104 -12.31 45.89 33.69
CA ALA A 104 -12.88 46.13 35.00
C ALA A 104 -13.05 44.84 35.79
N ILE A 105 -12.93 44.92 37.12
CA ILE A 105 -13.21 43.87 38.04
C ILE A 105 -14.38 44.30 38.95
N GLU A 106 -15.45 43.51 38.95
CA GLU A 106 -16.56 43.75 39.90
C GLU A 106 -16.48 42.72 41.02
N LEU A 107 -16.32 43.19 42.24
CA LEU A 107 -16.28 42.39 43.48
C LEU A 107 -17.62 42.53 44.22
N GLY A 108 -18.35 41.45 44.31
CA GLY A 108 -19.55 41.34 45.14
C GLY A 108 -19.22 40.73 46.51
N LEU A 109 -19.63 41.36 47.59
CA LEU A 109 -19.39 40.91 48.94
C LEU A 109 -20.72 40.86 49.71
N ASN A 110 -21.03 39.71 50.34
CA ASN A 110 -22.18 39.61 51.22
C ASN A 110 -21.72 39.15 52.63
N PRO A 111 -21.57 40.05 53.61
CA PRO A 111 -21.07 39.71 54.91
C PRO A 111 -22.10 39.02 55.83
N LEU A 112 -23.40 39.01 55.49
CA LEU A 112 -24.44 38.47 56.35
C LEU A 112 -24.24 36.97 56.70
N PRO A 113 -23.81 36.06 55.85
CA PRO A 113 -23.52 34.69 56.18
C PRO A 113 -22.45 34.51 57.28
N LEU A 114 -21.46 35.43 57.36
CA LEU A 114 -20.44 35.37 58.42
C LEU A 114 -21.04 35.47 59.81
N LEU A 115 -22.12 36.23 59.95
CA LEU A 115 -22.83 36.34 61.31
C LEU A 115 -23.45 35.03 61.76
N LEU A 116 -23.63 34.09 60.78
CA LEU A 116 -24.17 32.77 61.05
C LEU A 116 -23.05 31.68 61.02
N GLY A 117 -21.76 32.09 60.99
CA GLY A 117 -20.64 31.17 60.93
C GLY A 117 -20.48 30.45 59.60
N LEU A 118 -21.15 30.92 58.56
CA LEU A 118 -21.07 30.38 57.17
C LEU A 118 -19.91 31.05 56.39
N PRO A 119 -19.38 30.42 55.34
CA PRO A 119 -18.35 31.01 54.47
C PRO A 119 -18.81 32.35 53.90
N LEU A 120 -17.90 33.32 53.77
CA LEU A 120 -18.13 34.62 53.16
C LEU A 120 -18.31 34.46 51.64
N PRO A 121 -19.48 34.79 51.10
CA PRO A 121 -19.65 34.83 49.65
C PRO A 121 -18.90 36.03 49.06
N VAL A 122 -18.02 35.73 48.08
CA VAL A 122 -17.29 36.72 47.32
C VAL A 122 -17.49 36.38 45.84
N ASP A 123 -18.15 37.25 45.11
CA ASP A 123 -18.33 37.09 43.68
C ASP A 123 -17.40 38.05 42.91
N VAL A 124 -16.54 37.50 42.06
CA VAL A 124 -15.57 38.24 41.22
C VAL A 124 -15.98 38.16 39.79
N LYS A 125 -16.33 39.27 39.18
CA LYS A 125 -16.63 39.34 37.76
C LYS A 125 -15.50 40.08 37.02
N LEU A 126 -14.88 39.37 36.06
CA LEU A 126 -13.84 39.91 35.20
C LEU A 126 -14.49 40.35 33.88
N ILE A 127 -14.35 41.63 33.54
CA ILE A 127 -14.96 42.23 32.34
C ILE A 127 -13.86 42.44 31.30
N ASN A 128 -14.01 41.86 30.12
CA ASN A 128 -13.08 41.92 29.00
C ASN A 128 -11.62 41.57 29.43
N PRO A 129 -11.39 40.44 30.14
CA PRO A 129 -10.02 40.04 30.45
C PRO A 129 -9.30 39.66 29.15
N SER A 130 -8.09 40.19 28.96
CA SER A 130 -7.20 39.80 27.86
C SER A 130 -5.96 39.09 28.43
N ILE A 131 -5.79 37.85 28.10
CA ILE A 131 -4.75 36.98 28.62
C ILE A 131 -3.81 36.59 27.49
N TYR A 132 -2.51 36.74 27.67
CA TYR A 132 -1.49 36.22 26.78
C TYR A 132 -0.64 35.20 27.53
N LEU A 133 -0.57 33.96 27.00
CA LEU A 133 0.21 32.86 27.56
C LEU A 133 1.23 32.39 26.53
N ASP A 134 2.50 32.30 26.94
CA ASP A 134 3.61 31.83 26.12
C ASP A 134 4.21 30.54 26.70
N GLN A 135 4.40 29.55 25.86
CA GLN A 135 5.02 28.30 26.25
C GLN A 135 6.54 28.36 26.07
N ASP A 136 7.30 28.07 27.09
CA ASP A 136 8.73 28.04 27.03
C ASP A 136 9.29 26.87 26.19
N LYS A 137 10.63 26.85 25.97
CA LYS A 137 11.34 25.81 25.21
C LYS A 137 11.24 24.40 25.85
N ASN A 138 10.93 24.32 27.13
CA ASN A 138 10.78 23.08 27.90
C ASN A 138 9.31 22.60 27.91
N GLY A 139 8.43 23.32 27.25
CA GLY A 139 7.00 23.00 27.20
C GLY A 139 6.22 23.50 28.43
N GLN A 140 6.81 24.35 29.29
CA GLN A 140 6.14 24.83 30.48
C GLN A 140 5.30 26.08 30.17
N TRP A 141 4.13 26.14 30.79
CA TRP A 141 3.22 27.27 30.79
C TRP A 141 3.27 27.93 32.17
N LEU A 142 3.38 29.24 32.27
CA LEU A 142 3.42 29.97 33.56
C LEU A 142 4.57 29.52 34.47
N ASP A 143 5.62 30.27 34.53
CA ASP A 143 6.87 29.99 35.28
C ASP A 143 6.71 29.60 36.78
N ASN A 144 5.54 29.78 37.39
CA ASN A 144 5.37 29.66 38.83
C ASN A 144 4.07 28.96 39.28
N LEU A 145 3.43 28.14 38.42
CA LEU A 145 2.16 27.46 38.78
C LEU A 145 2.23 26.68 40.10
N GLU A 146 3.31 25.96 40.37
CA GLU A 146 3.49 25.19 41.58
C GLU A 146 3.58 26.09 42.84
N LYS A 147 4.26 27.23 42.72
CA LYS A 147 4.37 28.22 43.81
C LYS A 147 3.05 28.92 44.05
N ILE A 148 2.31 29.25 43.01
CA ILE A 148 0.97 29.82 43.11
C ILE A 148 0.04 28.82 43.79
N ALA A 149 0.05 27.55 43.38
CA ALA A 149 -0.77 26.49 43.98
C ALA A 149 -0.46 26.27 45.48
N SER A 150 0.81 26.36 45.87
CA SER A 150 1.20 26.23 47.29
C SER A 150 0.68 27.37 48.20
N ASN A 151 0.42 28.54 47.63
CA ASN A 151 -0.15 29.65 48.39
C ASN A 151 -1.63 29.46 48.74
N PHE A 152 -2.36 28.66 47.99
CA PHE A 152 -3.75 28.26 48.31
C PHE A 152 -3.85 27.23 49.45
N ASP A 153 -2.73 26.68 49.91
CA ASP A 153 -2.67 25.68 51.01
C ASP A 153 -2.60 26.34 52.39
N ARG A 154 -2.55 27.68 52.48
CA ARG A 154 -2.58 28.41 53.78
C ARG A 154 -4.01 28.50 54.27
N GLU A 155 -4.24 28.06 55.52
CA GLU A 155 -5.53 28.24 56.17
C GLU A 155 -5.87 29.75 56.23
N ALA A 156 -6.87 30.15 55.47
CA ALA A 156 -7.38 31.50 55.56
C ALA A 156 -8.17 31.68 56.86
N PRO A 157 -7.99 32.80 57.59
CA PRO A 157 -8.70 33.03 58.84
C PRO A 157 -10.23 33.15 58.68
N ILE A 158 -10.68 33.36 57.44
CA ILE A 158 -12.10 33.45 57.08
C ILE A 158 -12.34 32.48 55.92
N ARG A 159 -13.34 31.60 56.08
CA ARG A 159 -13.77 30.70 55.00
C ARG A 159 -14.47 31.51 53.91
N LEU A 160 -14.05 31.30 52.68
CA LEU A 160 -14.57 32.00 51.48
C LEU A 160 -15.46 31.07 50.68
N ASN A 161 -16.53 31.61 50.10
CA ASN A 161 -17.29 31.02 48.99
C ASN A 161 -17.08 31.92 47.80
N LEU A 162 -16.03 31.63 47.01
CA LEU A 162 -15.58 32.46 45.89
C LEU A 162 -16.27 32.01 44.59
N GLY A 163 -17.17 32.87 44.09
CA GLY A 163 -17.68 32.81 42.73
C GLY A 163 -16.83 33.68 41.81
N PHE A 164 -16.51 33.19 40.62
CA PHE A 164 -15.91 34.03 39.61
C PHE A 164 -16.65 33.87 38.25
N GLN A 165 -16.71 34.96 37.53
CA GLN A 165 -17.32 35.05 36.19
C GLN A 165 -16.37 35.78 35.24
N VAL A 166 -16.19 35.23 34.05
CA VAL A 166 -15.47 35.85 32.94
C VAL A 166 -16.50 36.28 31.90
N GLU A 167 -16.48 37.54 31.53
CA GLU A 167 -17.33 38.10 30.49
C GLU A 167 -16.45 38.65 29.36
N LYS A 168 -16.63 38.14 28.13
CA LYS A 168 -15.90 38.49 26.92
C LYS A 168 -14.38 38.43 27.10
N GLY A 169 -13.88 37.30 27.60
CA GLY A 169 -12.45 37.08 27.74
C GLY A 169 -11.79 36.79 26.39
N ASP A 170 -10.67 37.47 26.14
CA ASP A 170 -9.78 37.19 24.99
C ASP A 170 -8.52 36.51 25.50
N ILE A 171 -8.31 35.27 25.11
CA ILE A 171 -7.14 34.46 25.52
C ILE A 171 -6.30 34.18 24.28
N THR A 172 -5.06 34.65 24.29
CA THR A 172 -4.06 34.38 23.25
C THR A 172 -3.04 33.39 23.80
N ILE A 173 -2.95 32.23 23.21
CA ILE A 173 -2.02 31.15 23.60
C ILE A 173 -0.98 31.00 22.50
N GLN A 174 0.32 31.11 22.84
CA GLN A 174 1.45 30.88 21.95
C GLN A 174 2.21 29.61 22.35
N PRO A 175 1.84 28.42 21.84
CA PRO A 175 2.62 27.20 22.04
C PRO A 175 3.99 27.31 21.35
N TYR A 176 5.05 26.84 21.98
CA TYR A 176 6.42 26.90 21.46
C TYR A 176 6.56 26.26 20.07
N ALA A 177 5.82 25.16 19.83
CA ALA A 177 5.83 24.45 18.55
C ALA A 177 5.04 25.13 17.42
N LEU A 178 4.23 26.15 17.72
CA LEU A 178 3.36 26.79 16.75
C LEU A 178 3.96 28.11 16.25
N LYS A 179 3.77 28.40 14.96
CA LYS A 179 4.25 29.66 14.35
C LYS A 179 3.36 30.86 14.62
N LYS A 180 2.11 30.61 14.98
CA LYS A 180 1.11 31.64 15.23
C LYS A 180 0.39 31.35 16.54
N PRO A 181 -0.03 32.36 17.27
CA PRO A 181 -0.85 32.15 18.46
C PRO A 181 -2.23 31.60 18.11
N ILE A 182 -2.85 30.99 19.10
CA ILE A 182 -4.25 30.56 19.05
C ILE A 182 -5.06 31.61 19.83
N GLU A 183 -6.02 32.22 19.17
CA GLU A 183 -6.95 33.17 19.76
C GLU A 183 -8.22 32.44 20.23
N ILE A 184 -8.62 32.65 21.46
CA ILE A 184 -9.76 32.03 22.13
C ILE A 184 -10.60 33.12 22.73
N LYS A 185 -11.88 33.20 22.38
CA LYS A 185 -12.85 34.06 23.07
C LYS A 185 -13.58 33.17 24.07
N ALA A 186 -13.63 33.55 25.32
CA ALA A 186 -14.18 32.75 26.39
C ALA A 186 -15.11 33.54 27.31
N ASP A 187 -16.24 32.92 27.60
CA ASP A 187 -17.18 33.34 28.65
C ASP A 187 -17.38 32.18 29.60
N GLY A 188 -17.55 32.45 30.89
CA GLY A 188 -17.77 31.38 31.81
C GLY A 188 -17.84 31.79 33.26
N GLN A 189 -18.07 30.82 34.10
CA GLN A 189 -18.18 31.02 35.54
C GLN A 189 -17.60 29.83 36.29
N GLY A 190 -17.20 30.05 37.51
CA GLY A 190 -16.79 29.00 38.40
C GLY A 190 -17.04 29.35 39.85
N ARG A 191 -17.04 28.36 40.71
CA ARG A 191 -17.28 28.55 42.16
C ARG A 191 -16.36 27.63 42.96
N PHE A 192 -15.75 28.23 43.96
CA PHE A 192 -14.89 27.57 44.92
C PHE A 192 -15.37 27.87 46.32
N ILE A 193 -15.58 26.86 47.13
CA ILE A 193 -15.90 27.03 48.55
C ILE A 193 -14.67 26.55 49.33
N ASP A 194 -14.05 27.47 50.03
CA ASP A 194 -12.91 27.22 50.92
C ASP A 194 -13.36 26.37 52.10
N ASN A 195 -13.62 25.12 51.81
CA ASN A 195 -13.80 24.07 52.74
C ASN A 195 -12.99 22.92 52.17
N GLN A 196 -11.91 22.50 52.77
CA GLN A 196 -10.89 21.53 52.28
C GLN A 196 -11.43 20.28 51.56
N ARG A 197 -12.72 20.14 51.36
CA ARG A 197 -13.42 19.01 50.76
C ARG A 197 -14.24 19.35 49.49
N GLN A 198 -14.44 20.64 49.16
CA GLN A 198 -15.25 21.00 47.99
C GLN A 198 -14.35 21.39 46.79
N PRO A 199 -14.55 20.76 45.64
CA PRO A 199 -13.80 21.10 44.42
C PRO A 199 -14.22 22.46 43.87
N LEU A 200 -13.35 23.10 43.08
CA LEU A 200 -13.68 24.18 42.18
C LEU A 200 -14.60 23.63 41.09
N THR A 201 -15.81 24.13 41.01
CA THR A 201 -16.71 23.85 39.89
C THR A 201 -16.57 24.94 38.82
N TYR A 202 -16.66 24.59 37.54
CA TYR A 202 -16.56 25.56 36.45
C TYR A 202 -17.40 25.16 35.23
N ASP A 203 -17.85 26.20 34.50
CA ASP A 203 -18.59 26.10 33.25
C ASP A 203 -18.12 27.23 32.32
N PHE A 204 -17.35 26.88 31.27
CA PHE A 204 -16.81 27.81 30.29
C PHE A 204 -17.30 27.45 28.90
N SER A 205 -17.68 28.47 28.13
CA SER A 205 -17.93 28.40 26.71
C SER A 205 -16.86 29.23 26.00
N ALA A 206 -16.22 28.66 25.00
CA ALA A 206 -15.17 29.32 24.26
C ALA A 206 -15.40 29.21 22.75
N GLU A 207 -14.96 30.21 22.01
CA GLU A 207 -14.85 30.18 20.57
C GLU A 207 -13.37 30.06 20.19
N ILE A 208 -13.01 28.94 19.54
CA ILE A 208 -11.65 28.64 19.04
C ILE A 208 -11.74 28.40 17.55
N LEU A 209 -11.04 29.19 16.73
CA LEU A 209 -11.08 29.06 15.27
C LEU A 209 -12.53 29.00 14.74
N LYS A 210 -13.38 29.88 15.22
CA LYS A 210 -14.82 29.97 14.90
C LYS A 210 -15.65 28.75 15.30
N SER A 211 -15.12 27.88 16.13
CA SER A 211 -15.78 26.67 16.63
C SER A 211 -16.15 26.82 18.09
N GLN A 212 -17.31 26.31 18.48
CA GLN A 212 -17.75 26.38 19.86
C GLN A 212 -17.15 25.23 20.66
N VAL A 213 -16.55 25.57 21.77
CA VAL A 213 -15.97 24.63 22.73
C VAL A 213 -16.58 24.91 24.10
N LYS A 214 -17.09 23.87 24.75
CA LYS A 214 -17.63 23.97 26.12
C LYS A 214 -16.83 23.08 27.05
N ILE A 215 -16.43 23.63 28.19
CA ILE A 215 -15.67 22.92 29.22
C ILE A 215 -16.42 23.09 30.56
N GLN A 216 -16.84 21.98 31.10
CA GLN A 216 -17.53 21.93 32.38
C GLN A 216 -16.86 20.91 33.30
N GLY A 217 -16.76 21.20 34.55
CA GLY A 217 -16.17 20.21 35.45
C GLY A 217 -15.99 20.69 36.86
N GLU A 218 -15.25 19.85 37.58
CA GLU A 218 -14.85 20.13 38.96
C GLU A 218 -13.40 19.69 39.17
N THR A 219 -12.66 20.46 39.96
CA THR A 219 -11.24 20.19 40.26
C THR A 219 -10.95 20.44 41.72
N ALA A 220 -10.42 19.46 42.43
CA ALA A 220 -9.87 19.62 43.75
C ALA A 220 -8.54 20.38 43.67
N LEU A 221 -8.51 21.67 43.97
CA LEU A 221 -7.34 22.53 43.77
C LEU A 221 -6.06 22.01 44.46
N LYS A 222 -6.22 21.37 45.62
CA LYS A 222 -5.11 20.83 46.41
C LYS A 222 -4.43 19.61 45.75
N THR A 223 -5.20 18.67 45.27
CA THR A 223 -4.73 17.41 44.73
C THR A 223 -4.59 17.44 43.20
N GLY A 224 -5.37 18.30 42.53
CA GLY A 224 -5.51 18.31 41.07
C GLY A 224 -6.42 17.21 40.56
N GLU A 225 -7.09 16.48 41.41
CA GLU A 225 -8.13 15.54 40.98
C GLU A 225 -9.24 16.31 40.31
N SER A 226 -9.55 15.91 39.07
CA SER A 226 -10.46 16.66 38.21
C SER A 226 -11.35 15.74 37.41
N GLN A 227 -12.62 16.10 37.32
CA GLN A 227 -13.59 15.52 36.38
C GLN A 227 -14.05 16.65 35.47
N THR A 228 -13.66 16.54 34.19
CA THR A 228 -13.88 17.60 33.20
C THR A 228 -14.58 17.03 31.97
N ASN A 229 -15.65 17.65 31.55
CA ASN A 229 -16.33 17.35 30.30
C ASN A 229 -15.97 18.41 29.26
N LEU A 230 -15.42 17.97 28.13
CA LEU A 230 -15.06 18.78 26.97
C LEU A 230 -16.03 18.47 25.83
N GLN A 231 -16.78 19.46 25.42
CA GLN A 231 -17.64 19.39 24.23
C GLN A 231 -17.08 20.31 23.14
N ILE A 232 -16.87 19.78 21.95
CA ILE A 232 -16.39 20.48 20.76
C ILE A 232 -17.44 20.34 19.68
N ASP A 233 -17.89 21.44 19.10
CA ASP A 233 -18.82 21.47 17.99
C ASP A 233 -18.14 22.05 16.73
N ARG A 234 -18.01 21.21 15.70
CA ARG A 234 -17.52 21.55 14.34
C ARG A 234 -16.18 22.28 14.30
N LEU A 235 -15.20 21.81 15.07
CA LEU A 235 -13.85 22.37 15.00
C LEU A 235 -13.23 22.14 13.62
N ASN A 236 -12.81 23.22 13.00
CA ASN A 236 -12.19 23.19 11.67
C ASN A 236 -10.72 22.74 11.76
N LEU A 237 -10.46 21.49 11.36
CA LEU A 237 -9.10 20.92 11.39
C LEU A 237 -8.15 21.56 10.38
N SER A 238 -8.65 22.08 9.25
CA SER A 238 -7.78 22.72 8.27
C SER A 238 -7.19 24.02 8.81
N GLU A 239 -7.96 24.81 9.55
CA GLU A 239 -7.48 26.00 10.24
C GLU A 239 -6.51 25.66 11.37
N LEU A 240 -6.87 24.67 12.21
CA LEU A 240 -6.00 24.21 13.30
C LEU A 240 -4.62 23.78 12.80
N LEU A 241 -4.56 23.04 11.70
CA LEU A 241 -3.30 22.53 11.16
C LEU A 241 -2.47 23.58 10.42
N THR A 242 -3.04 24.73 10.04
CA THR A 242 -2.23 25.85 9.54
C THR A 242 -1.29 26.41 10.60
N LEU A 243 -1.62 26.17 11.87
CA LEU A 243 -0.81 26.59 13.01
C LEU A 243 0.40 25.67 13.22
N ILE A 244 0.29 24.40 12.83
CA ILE A 244 1.32 23.37 13.04
C ILE A 244 2.32 23.39 11.85
N PRO A 245 3.63 23.58 12.08
CA PRO A 245 4.62 23.59 11.03
C PRO A 245 4.91 22.16 10.53
N ASN A 246 3.95 21.54 9.86
CA ASN A 246 4.12 20.19 9.29
C ASN A 246 4.10 20.27 7.75
N ARG A 247 5.18 19.78 7.12
CA ARG A 247 5.32 19.76 5.66
C ARG A 247 4.77 18.50 5.01
N ASN A 248 4.47 17.46 5.80
CA ASN A 248 4.15 16.14 5.28
C ASN A 248 2.67 15.96 4.95
N PHE A 249 1.81 16.83 5.45
CA PHE A 249 0.39 16.81 5.12
C PHE A 249 -0.19 18.22 5.03
N GLN A 250 -1.17 18.37 4.15
CA GLN A 250 -1.93 19.61 3.95
C GLN A 250 -3.40 19.23 3.98
N LEU A 251 -4.13 19.71 4.99
CA LEU A 251 -5.58 19.54 5.03
C LEU A 251 -6.26 20.70 4.30
N ASN A 252 -7.22 20.35 3.45
CA ASN A 252 -8.05 21.32 2.74
C ASN A 252 -9.36 21.56 3.49
N GLN A 253 -9.86 20.53 4.17
CA GLN A 253 -11.10 20.55 4.96
C GLN A 253 -11.09 19.44 6.01
N GLY A 254 -11.99 19.56 6.97
CA GLY A 254 -12.24 18.56 8.01
C GLY A 254 -12.86 19.19 9.23
N GLN A 255 -13.84 18.54 9.81
CA GLN A 255 -14.52 18.97 11.02
C GLN A 255 -14.44 17.91 12.10
N VAL A 256 -14.33 18.35 13.34
CA VAL A 256 -14.35 17.49 14.53
C VAL A 256 -15.50 17.88 15.42
N ASN A 257 -16.26 16.88 15.82
CA ASN A 257 -17.18 16.95 16.94
C ASN A 257 -16.67 16.02 18.04
N ALA A 258 -16.66 16.46 19.27
CA ALA A 258 -16.23 15.65 20.40
C ALA A 258 -17.08 15.93 21.65
N ASN A 259 -17.31 14.89 22.42
CA ASN A 259 -17.84 14.99 23.76
C ASN A 259 -17.07 13.98 24.62
N ILE A 260 -16.12 14.49 25.42
CA ILE A 260 -15.13 13.67 26.13
C ILE A 260 -15.14 14.08 27.59
N ALA A 261 -15.38 13.13 28.47
CA ALA A 261 -15.18 13.27 29.89
C ALA A 261 -13.74 12.84 30.24
N PHE A 262 -12.99 13.72 30.89
CA PHE A 262 -11.65 13.46 31.38
C PHE A 262 -11.68 13.26 32.88
N ASN A 263 -10.98 12.24 33.35
CA ASN A 263 -10.71 11.99 34.76
C ASN A 263 -9.20 12.16 35.00
N ILE A 264 -8.82 13.21 35.70
CA ILE A 264 -7.43 13.54 36.03
C ILE A 264 -7.20 13.14 37.47
N PRO A 265 -6.32 12.16 37.78
CA PRO A 265 -6.18 11.68 39.18
C PRO A 265 -5.44 12.66 40.08
N SER A 266 -4.50 13.46 39.59
CA SER A 266 -3.82 14.53 40.32
C SER A 266 -2.90 15.37 39.43
N TRP A 267 -2.44 16.54 39.90
CA TRP A 267 -1.43 17.36 39.23
C TRP A 267 -0.14 16.59 38.91
N ALA A 268 0.31 15.74 39.82
CA ALA A 268 1.52 14.95 39.68
C ALA A 268 1.38 13.77 38.70
N LYS A 269 0.15 13.43 38.28
CA LYS A 269 -0.18 12.25 37.46
C LYS A 269 -0.98 12.61 36.22
N LEU A 270 -0.70 13.76 35.61
CA LEU A 270 -1.37 14.20 34.37
C LEU A 270 -1.23 13.18 33.25
N ASN A 271 -0.13 12.42 33.21
CA ASN A 271 0.12 11.35 32.27
C ASN A 271 -0.77 10.11 32.47
N GLN A 272 -1.50 10.03 33.59
CA GLN A 272 -2.48 8.99 33.88
C GLN A 272 -3.93 9.47 33.69
N THR A 273 -4.11 10.58 32.96
CA THR A 273 -5.44 11.10 32.61
C THR A 273 -6.18 10.08 31.77
N GLU A 274 -7.38 9.73 32.19
CA GLU A 274 -8.29 8.87 31.43
C GLU A 274 -9.35 9.72 30.75
N GLY A 275 -9.56 9.46 29.45
CA GLY A 275 -10.61 10.11 28.67
C GLY A 275 -11.68 9.10 28.27
N ASN A 276 -12.95 9.47 28.41
CA ASN A 276 -14.08 8.65 28.00
C ASN A 276 -15.06 9.49 27.19
N GLY A 277 -15.46 9.03 26.01
CA GLY A 277 -16.40 9.77 25.21
C GLY A 277 -16.32 9.54 23.71
N ASN A 278 -17.11 10.28 22.99
CA ASN A 278 -17.24 10.15 21.56
C ASN A 278 -16.47 11.25 20.82
N PHE A 279 -15.84 10.86 19.73
CA PHE A 279 -15.09 11.74 18.85
C PHE A 279 -15.44 11.40 17.40
N GLN A 280 -15.90 12.36 16.65
CA GLN A 280 -16.27 12.18 15.25
C GLN A 280 -15.51 13.15 14.37
N VAL A 281 -14.85 12.61 13.35
CA VAL A 281 -14.24 13.39 12.26
C VAL A 281 -15.10 13.23 11.03
N THR A 282 -15.50 14.36 10.44
CA THR A 282 -16.29 14.38 9.21
C THR A 282 -15.53 15.15 8.14
N ASP A 283 -15.67 14.67 6.89
CA ASP A 283 -15.17 15.32 5.68
C ASP A 283 -13.69 15.74 5.73
N LEU A 284 -12.88 15.02 6.50
CA LEU A 284 -11.44 15.25 6.48
C LEU A 284 -10.92 14.97 5.08
N ALA A 285 -10.33 15.98 4.44
CA ALA A 285 -9.71 15.81 3.14
C ALA A 285 -8.42 16.61 3.04
N GLY A 286 -7.40 15.99 2.48
CA GLY A 286 -6.09 16.63 2.36
C GLY A 286 -5.10 15.81 1.55
N LYS A 287 -3.91 16.35 1.38
CA LYS A 287 -2.77 15.65 0.76
C LYS A 287 -1.82 15.20 1.86
N PHE A 288 -1.42 13.97 1.78
CA PHE A 288 -0.44 13.36 2.69
C PHE A 288 0.71 12.77 1.85
N GLN A 289 1.92 13.27 2.04
CA GLN A 289 3.07 12.68 1.37
C GLN A 289 3.39 11.31 2.03
N PRO A 290 3.72 10.28 1.26
CA PRO A 290 4.12 10.29 -0.15
C PRO A 290 2.99 10.12 -1.19
N PHE A 291 1.72 10.17 -0.83
CA PHE A 291 0.62 9.87 -1.74
C PHE A 291 0.31 11.03 -2.70
N GLN A 292 0.16 10.75 -3.99
CA GLN A 292 -0.21 11.75 -5.00
C GLN A 292 -1.66 12.23 -4.89
N TYR A 293 -2.53 11.36 -4.39
CA TYR A 293 -3.96 11.59 -4.36
C TYR A 293 -4.39 12.11 -2.98
N PRO A 294 -5.36 13.02 -2.93
CA PRO A 294 -5.91 13.44 -1.66
C PRO A 294 -6.55 12.25 -0.93
N MET A 295 -6.33 12.22 0.37
CA MET A 295 -6.99 11.32 1.28
C MET A 295 -8.27 11.97 1.79
N LYS A 296 -9.31 11.16 1.97
CA LYS A 296 -10.53 11.55 2.70
C LYS A 296 -10.75 10.57 3.84
N LEU A 297 -11.23 11.09 4.97
CA LEU A 297 -11.54 10.29 6.16
C LEU A 297 -12.81 10.80 6.82
N THR A 298 -13.71 9.88 7.09
CA THR A 298 -14.84 10.08 8.01
C THR A 298 -14.78 8.97 9.04
N THR A 299 -14.82 9.30 10.33
CA THR A 299 -14.68 8.30 11.38
C THR A 299 -15.50 8.65 12.61
N LYS A 300 -16.00 7.61 13.28
CA LYS A 300 -16.58 7.66 14.62
C LYS A 300 -15.69 6.85 15.55
N LEU A 301 -15.21 7.52 16.56
CA LEU A 301 -14.30 6.97 17.56
C LEU A 301 -14.95 7.07 18.94
N ASN A 302 -14.66 6.12 19.79
CA ASN A 302 -15.05 6.16 21.20
C ASN A 302 -13.78 6.00 22.05
N LEU A 303 -13.48 7.01 22.85
CA LEU A 303 -12.35 7.00 23.77
C LEU A 303 -12.76 6.29 25.07
N GLN A 304 -11.98 5.34 25.53
CA GLN A 304 -12.22 4.55 26.72
C GLN A 304 -10.92 4.39 27.52
N GLY A 305 -10.60 5.36 28.36
CA GLY A 305 -9.37 5.38 29.14
C GLY A 305 -8.12 5.45 28.25
N ASP A 306 -7.35 4.38 28.23
CA ASP A 306 -6.10 4.25 27.48
C ASP A 306 -6.29 3.73 26.04
N LYS A 307 -7.53 3.53 25.59
CA LYS A 307 -7.82 3.01 24.25
C LYS A 307 -8.85 3.84 23.49
N VAL A 308 -8.74 3.80 22.17
CA VAL A 308 -9.72 4.35 21.24
C VAL A 308 -10.37 3.21 20.48
N LEU A 309 -11.67 3.06 20.64
CA LEU A 309 -12.48 2.16 19.83
C LEU A 309 -12.84 2.87 18.53
N VAL A 310 -12.44 2.28 17.40
CA VAL A 310 -12.83 2.69 16.06
C VAL A 310 -14.12 1.98 15.70
N GLU A 311 -15.26 2.63 15.96
CA GLU A 311 -16.58 2.06 15.66
C GLU A 311 -16.76 1.90 14.15
N GLN A 312 -16.37 2.94 13.42
CA GLN A 312 -16.36 2.96 11.97
C GLN A 312 -15.43 4.07 11.48
N ALA A 313 -14.50 3.71 10.62
CA ALA A 313 -13.72 4.68 9.86
C ALA A 313 -13.78 4.33 8.38
N ILE A 314 -14.19 5.28 7.56
CA ILE A 314 -14.21 5.17 6.10
C ILE A 314 -13.12 6.10 5.58
N ALA A 315 -12.06 5.50 5.07
CA ALA A 315 -10.97 6.24 4.44
C ALA A 315 -10.98 6.03 2.93
N SER A 316 -10.54 7.02 2.18
CA SER A 316 -10.33 6.87 0.74
C SER A 316 -9.08 7.60 0.27
N ILE A 317 -8.37 7.01 -0.69
CA ILE A 317 -7.25 7.61 -1.41
C ILE A 317 -7.58 7.52 -2.90
N GLY A 318 -7.84 8.64 -3.54
CA GLY A 318 -8.39 8.65 -4.90
C GLY A 318 -9.76 7.95 -4.93
N LYS A 319 -9.89 6.88 -5.73
CA LYS A 319 -11.11 6.06 -5.81
C LYS A 319 -11.09 4.85 -4.88
N ILE A 320 -9.97 4.57 -4.22
CA ILE A 320 -9.85 3.43 -3.30
C ILE A 320 -10.51 3.78 -1.99
N LYS A 321 -11.54 3.03 -1.62
CA LYS A 321 -12.23 3.14 -0.33
C LYS A 321 -11.84 1.97 0.56
N THR A 322 -11.69 2.25 1.84
CA THR A 322 -11.43 1.25 2.87
C THR A 322 -12.28 1.51 4.10
N GLU A 323 -12.75 0.44 4.72
CA GLU A 323 -13.42 0.48 6.00
C GLU A 323 -12.50 -0.09 7.07
N VAL A 324 -12.42 0.60 8.21
CA VAL A 324 -11.59 0.23 9.35
C VAL A 324 -12.47 0.17 10.59
N ARG A 325 -12.33 -0.89 11.37
CA ARG A 325 -12.98 -1.09 12.69
C ARG A 325 -12.00 -1.75 13.64
N GLY A 326 -12.20 -1.55 14.94
CA GLY A 326 -11.38 -2.16 15.98
C GLY A 326 -10.97 -1.21 17.05
N GLU A 327 -9.80 -1.38 17.63
CA GLU A 327 -9.31 -0.53 18.71
C GLU A 327 -7.82 -0.19 18.54
N VAL A 328 -7.43 0.95 19.12
CA VAL A 328 -6.05 1.39 19.28
C VAL A 328 -5.83 1.70 20.75
N ASN A 329 -4.89 1.01 21.37
CA ASN A 329 -4.51 1.22 22.76
C ASN A 329 -3.09 1.83 22.81
N TRP A 330 -2.91 2.86 23.62
CA TRP A 330 -1.63 3.58 23.68
C TRP A 330 -0.46 2.72 24.20
N GLN A 331 -0.77 1.69 25.00
CA GLN A 331 0.24 0.80 25.62
C GLN A 331 0.47 -0.47 24.79
N THR A 332 -0.61 -1.11 24.33
CA THR A 332 -0.55 -2.40 23.64
C THR A 332 -0.52 -2.27 22.11
N GLY A 333 -0.97 -1.13 21.55
CA GLY A 333 -0.93 -0.80 20.13
C GLY A 333 -2.23 -1.06 19.37
N TYR A 334 -2.11 -1.48 18.12
CA TYR A 334 -3.22 -1.64 17.19
C TYR A 334 -3.92 -2.99 17.31
N HIS A 335 -5.24 -2.98 17.17
CA HIS A 335 -6.07 -4.15 16.93
C HIS A 335 -7.21 -3.76 15.96
N LEU A 336 -6.86 -3.54 14.70
CA LEU A 336 -7.76 -3.03 13.68
C LEU A 336 -8.04 -4.08 12.60
N ASN A 337 -9.29 -4.14 12.15
CA ASN A 337 -9.73 -4.90 11.00
C ASN A 337 -9.99 -3.93 9.85
N VAL A 338 -9.43 -4.23 8.69
CA VAL A 338 -9.49 -3.37 7.50
C VAL A 338 -10.03 -4.18 6.33
N ALA A 339 -10.99 -3.62 5.61
CA ALA A 339 -11.58 -4.19 4.41
C ALA A 339 -11.41 -3.25 3.22
N LEU A 340 -10.88 -3.80 2.12
CA LEU A 340 -10.79 -3.19 0.81
C LEU A 340 -11.68 -4.01 -0.13
N GLU A 341 -12.83 -3.49 -0.54
CA GLU A 341 -13.82 -4.27 -1.31
C GLU A 341 -13.44 -4.46 -2.77
N SER A 342 -13.03 -3.40 -3.45
CA SER A 342 -12.58 -3.45 -4.83
C SER A 342 -11.62 -2.32 -5.14
N VAL A 343 -10.43 -2.69 -5.61
CA VAL A 343 -9.35 -1.76 -5.90
C VAL A 343 -8.83 -2.03 -7.30
N ASP A 344 -8.89 -1.04 -8.17
CA ASP A 344 -8.22 -1.09 -9.46
C ASP A 344 -6.71 -1.16 -9.27
N LEU A 345 -6.09 -2.21 -9.80
CA LEU A 345 -4.66 -2.49 -9.60
C LEU A 345 -3.75 -1.43 -10.21
N GLN A 346 -4.09 -0.89 -11.37
CA GLN A 346 -3.32 0.20 -11.98
C GLN A 346 -3.41 1.47 -11.15
N GLN A 347 -4.59 1.76 -10.59
CA GLN A 347 -4.76 2.90 -9.70
C GLN A 347 -3.97 2.70 -8.39
N LEU A 348 -3.98 1.50 -7.82
CA LEU A 348 -3.19 1.17 -6.63
C LEU A 348 -1.70 1.41 -6.89
N LEU A 349 -1.16 0.90 -7.99
CA LEU A 349 0.24 1.08 -8.37
C LEU A 349 0.60 2.57 -8.52
N ARG A 350 -0.29 3.37 -9.11
CA ARG A 350 -0.08 4.84 -9.21
C ARG A 350 -0.09 5.53 -7.86
N ILE A 351 -1.01 5.15 -6.96
CA ILE A 351 -1.12 5.75 -5.62
C ILE A 351 0.14 5.53 -4.80
N ILE A 352 0.71 4.32 -4.85
CA ILE A 352 1.94 3.98 -4.12
C ILE A 352 3.22 4.33 -4.91
N TYR A 353 3.11 5.05 -6.03
CA TYR A 353 4.24 5.39 -6.91
C TYR A 353 5.06 4.19 -7.40
N LEU A 354 4.45 3.02 -7.44
CA LEU A 354 5.11 1.83 -7.93
C LEU A 354 5.08 1.84 -9.47
N GLN A 355 6.18 2.27 -10.09
CA GLN A 355 6.39 2.08 -11.52
C GLN A 355 6.63 0.58 -11.76
N SER A 356 5.61 -0.11 -12.22
CA SER A 356 5.74 -1.50 -12.65
C SER A 356 6.04 -1.51 -14.15
N PRO A 357 7.11 -2.17 -14.60
CA PRO A 357 7.34 -2.40 -16.01
C PRO A 357 6.36 -3.41 -16.61
N LEU A 358 5.59 -4.11 -15.74
CA LEU A 358 4.65 -5.15 -16.12
C LEU A 358 3.23 -4.56 -16.23
N ASP A 359 2.52 -4.91 -17.29
CA ASP A 359 1.13 -4.52 -17.51
C ASP A 359 0.21 -5.43 -16.66
N LEU A 360 -0.33 -4.85 -15.58
CA LEU A 360 -1.24 -5.52 -14.67
C LEU A 360 -2.56 -4.76 -14.62
N ARG A 361 -3.64 -5.37 -15.12
CA ARG A 361 -4.99 -4.78 -15.17
C ARG A 361 -6.00 -5.65 -14.45
N GLY A 362 -6.92 -5.02 -13.76
CA GLY A 362 -8.02 -5.70 -13.06
C GLY A 362 -8.26 -5.13 -11.69
N GLU A 363 -9.14 -5.79 -10.93
CA GLU A 363 -9.56 -5.37 -9.61
C GLU A 363 -9.21 -6.41 -8.56
N ALA A 364 -8.70 -5.96 -7.43
CA ALA A 364 -8.42 -6.79 -6.27
C ALA A 364 -9.23 -6.35 -5.04
N ARG A 365 -9.45 -7.27 -4.13
CA ARG A 365 -10.01 -7.05 -2.80
C ARG A 365 -9.05 -7.60 -1.75
N SER A 366 -9.10 -7.02 -0.57
CA SER A 366 -8.25 -7.46 0.54
C SER A 366 -8.97 -7.27 1.87
N THR A 367 -8.76 -8.21 2.78
CA THR A 367 -9.12 -8.05 4.19
C THR A 367 -7.87 -8.31 5.02
N PHE A 368 -7.60 -7.44 5.98
CA PHE A 368 -6.42 -7.56 6.80
C PHE A 368 -6.61 -7.00 8.20
N GLN A 369 -5.78 -7.44 9.11
CA GLN A 369 -5.68 -6.95 10.47
C GLN A 369 -4.38 -6.17 10.64
N VAL A 370 -4.46 -5.06 11.37
CA VAL A 370 -3.31 -4.29 11.84
C VAL A 370 -3.18 -4.55 13.33
N THR A 371 -2.06 -5.11 13.75
CA THR A 371 -1.74 -5.44 15.14
C THR A 371 -0.34 -4.93 15.49
N GLY A 372 0.07 -5.07 16.75
CA GLY A 372 1.41 -4.69 17.22
C GLY A 372 1.47 -3.28 17.78
N LYS A 373 2.64 -2.88 18.28
CA LYS A 373 2.87 -1.58 18.90
C LYS A 373 2.68 -0.43 17.93
N LEU A 374 2.42 0.78 18.43
CA LEU A 374 2.16 1.96 17.61
C LEU A 374 3.31 2.32 16.64
N ASP A 375 4.54 2.08 17.07
CA ASP A 375 5.77 2.31 16.29
C ASP A 375 6.15 1.12 15.37
N GLN A 376 5.54 -0.06 15.60
CA GLN A 376 5.86 -1.31 14.90
C GLN A 376 4.60 -2.06 14.47
N PRO A 377 3.79 -1.50 13.58
CA PRO A 377 2.57 -2.16 13.12
C PRO A 377 2.89 -3.43 12.33
N LEU A 378 2.13 -4.47 12.61
CA LEU A 378 2.15 -5.73 11.88
C LEU A 378 0.80 -5.91 11.17
N ILE A 379 0.85 -6.00 9.86
CA ILE A 379 -0.33 -6.15 9.01
C ILE A 379 -0.36 -7.58 8.47
N LYS A 380 -1.46 -8.29 8.68
CA LYS A 380 -1.69 -9.65 8.19
C LYS A 380 -3.03 -9.72 7.51
N GLY A 381 -3.09 -10.39 6.36
CA GLY A 381 -4.35 -10.50 5.65
C GLY A 381 -4.32 -11.41 4.44
N THR A 382 -5.38 -11.29 3.66
CA THR A 382 -5.57 -12.01 2.40
C THR A 382 -5.83 -11.01 1.29
N VAL A 383 -5.33 -11.31 0.11
CA VAL A 383 -5.63 -10.60 -1.12
C VAL A 383 -6.19 -11.56 -2.15
N SER A 384 -7.21 -11.13 -2.87
CA SER A 384 -7.77 -11.89 -3.99
C SER A 384 -8.28 -10.91 -5.07
N ASN A 385 -8.44 -11.39 -6.29
CA ASN A 385 -9.12 -10.59 -7.30
C ASN A 385 -10.65 -10.69 -7.15
N SER A 386 -11.34 -9.62 -7.49
CA SER A 386 -12.81 -9.57 -7.57
C SER A 386 -13.34 -9.90 -8.97
N LYS A 387 -12.52 -9.63 -9.99
CA LYS A 387 -12.76 -9.91 -11.42
C LYS A 387 -11.51 -10.52 -12.04
N PRO A 388 -11.58 -11.20 -13.19
CA PRO A 388 -10.39 -11.68 -13.90
C PRO A 388 -9.36 -10.56 -14.10
N ILE A 389 -8.09 -10.91 -13.93
CA ILE A 389 -6.94 -9.99 -14.07
C ILE A 389 -6.25 -10.28 -15.38
N ILE A 390 -5.68 -9.28 -16.02
CA ILE A 390 -4.79 -9.42 -17.17
C ILE A 390 -3.38 -9.08 -16.70
N PHE A 391 -2.46 -10.03 -16.86
CA PHE A 391 -1.05 -9.87 -16.59
C PHE A 391 -0.29 -10.09 -17.89
N GLU A 392 0.34 -9.05 -18.43
CA GLU A 392 1.10 -9.12 -19.72
C GLU A 392 0.33 -9.81 -20.86
N GLN A 393 -0.90 -9.56 -21.08
CA GLN A 393 -1.77 -10.23 -22.04
C GLN A 393 -2.29 -11.62 -21.61
N ILE A 394 -1.81 -12.18 -20.49
CA ILE A 394 -2.28 -13.47 -19.98
C ILE A 394 -3.50 -13.23 -19.09
N PRO A 395 -4.68 -13.74 -19.45
CA PRO A 395 -5.86 -13.64 -18.60
C PRO A 395 -5.77 -14.64 -17.45
N ILE A 396 -5.89 -14.12 -16.23
CA ILE A 396 -5.87 -14.87 -14.98
C ILE A 396 -7.27 -14.90 -14.40
N GLN A 397 -7.83 -16.08 -14.18
CA GLN A 397 -9.16 -16.27 -13.63
C GLN A 397 -9.20 -15.90 -12.15
N SER A 398 -8.25 -16.39 -11.37
CA SER A 398 -8.17 -16.10 -9.94
C SER A 398 -6.74 -16.00 -9.45
N ILE A 399 -6.53 -15.05 -8.53
CA ILE A 399 -5.33 -14.88 -7.74
C ILE A 399 -5.73 -14.80 -6.27
N THR A 400 -5.05 -15.54 -5.41
CA THR A 400 -5.19 -15.45 -3.96
C THR A 400 -3.83 -15.55 -3.29
N SER A 401 -3.63 -14.81 -2.22
CA SER A 401 -2.44 -14.94 -1.38
C SER A 401 -2.73 -14.46 0.03
N ASN A 402 -2.11 -15.09 1.01
CA ASN A 402 -1.98 -14.52 2.34
C ASN A 402 -0.75 -13.61 2.35
N PHE A 403 -0.82 -12.54 3.10
CA PHE A 403 0.33 -11.65 3.26
C PHE A 403 0.54 -11.23 4.71
N GLN A 404 1.79 -10.94 5.02
CA GLN A 404 2.19 -10.31 6.28
C GLN A 404 3.25 -9.24 5.98
N THR A 405 3.07 -8.04 6.55
CA THR A 405 4.02 -6.94 6.38
C THR A 405 4.19 -6.13 7.65
N ASN A 406 5.39 -5.59 7.84
CA ASN A 406 5.75 -4.64 8.87
C ASN A 406 6.23 -3.30 8.28
N LEU A 407 5.72 -2.91 7.11
CA LEU A 407 6.10 -1.73 6.34
C LEU A 407 7.52 -1.78 5.69
N ASN A 408 8.41 -2.64 6.16
CA ASN A 408 9.74 -2.83 5.57
C ASN A 408 9.80 -4.09 4.71
N ARG A 409 9.13 -5.15 5.11
CA ARG A 409 9.14 -6.45 4.44
C ARG A 409 7.73 -6.97 4.26
N LEU A 410 7.39 -7.38 3.05
CA LEU A 410 6.17 -8.08 2.70
C LEU A 410 6.50 -9.55 2.48
N ASN A 411 5.91 -10.43 3.26
CA ASN A 411 5.90 -11.86 3.04
C ASN A 411 4.57 -12.24 2.38
N LEU A 412 4.63 -13.05 1.34
CA LEU A 412 3.48 -13.62 0.64
C LEU A 412 3.48 -15.10 0.85
N ASP A 413 2.42 -15.63 1.46
CA ASP A 413 2.27 -17.05 1.72
C ASP A 413 1.04 -17.56 0.97
N LYS A 414 1.05 -18.86 0.61
CA LYS A 414 -0.05 -19.53 -0.08
C LYS A 414 -0.50 -18.77 -1.34
N ILE A 415 0.47 -18.28 -2.11
CA ILE A 415 0.17 -17.72 -3.44
C ILE A 415 -0.50 -18.82 -4.27
N GLN A 416 -1.65 -18.52 -4.84
CA GLN A 416 -2.37 -19.39 -5.75
C GLN A 416 -2.89 -18.59 -6.93
N ILE A 417 -2.47 -18.95 -8.14
CA ILE A 417 -2.84 -18.28 -9.38
C ILE A 417 -3.43 -19.33 -10.33
N LYS A 418 -4.60 -19.06 -10.89
CA LYS A 418 -5.26 -19.91 -11.88
C LYS A 418 -5.45 -19.13 -13.18
N PRO A 419 -4.67 -19.40 -14.23
CA PRO A 419 -4.89 -18.82 -15.54
C PRO A 419 -6.20 -19.28 -16.17
N VAL A 420 -6.80 -18.47 -17.06
CA VAL A 420 -8.01 -18.83 -17.81
C VAL A 420 -7.73 -20.00 -18.75
N ALA A 421 -6.52 -20.08 -19.29
CA ALA A 421 -6.07 -21.21 -20.12
C ALA A 421 -6.04 -22.56 -19.37
N GLY A 422 -6.17 -22.54 -18.05
CA GLY A 422 -6.11 -23.68 -17.17
C GLY A 422 -4.76 -23.83 -16.51
N GLY A 423 -4.69 -24.75 -15.54
CA GLY A 423 -3.51 -24.96 -14.70
C GLY A 423 -3.54 -24.14 -13.42
N GLU A 424 -2.47 -24.24 -12.65
CA GLU A 424 -2.34 -23.62 -11.34
C GLU A 424 -0.86 -23.28 -11.05
N ILE A 425 -0.63 -22.15 -10.43
CA ILE A 425 0.67 -21.75 -9.88
C ILE A 425 0.50 -21.54 -8.37
N LYS A 426 1.32 -22.20 -7.57
CA LYS A 426 1.35 -22.09 -6.11
C LYS A 426 2.72 -21.67 -5.64
N GLY A 427 2.79 -21.01 -4.47
CA GLY A 427 4.08 -20.71 -3.88
C GLY A 427 4.04 -19.69 -2.77
N GLU A 428 5.20 -19.11 -2.53
CA GLU A 428 5.48 -18.13 -1.49
C GLU A 428 6.48 -17.09 -1.99
N GLY A 429 6.57 -15.98 -1.28
CA GLY A 429 7.51 -14.94 -1.66
C GLY A 429 7.77 -13.90 -0.60
N LYS A 430 8.82 -13.11 -0.85
CA LYS A 430 9.23 -12.00 0.00
C LYS A 430 9.60 -10.80 -0.87
N LEU A 431 9.12 -9.62 -0.46
CA LEU A 431 9.48 -8.34 -1.05
C LEU A 431 10.00 -7.41 0.04
N GLN A 432 11.03 -6.64 -0.25
CA GLN A 432 11.52 -5.60 0.65
C GLN A 432 10.94 -4.25 0.22
N LEU A 433 10.06 -3.69 1.06
CA LEU A 433 9.27 -2.50 0.72
C LEU A 433 9.98 -1.19 1.07
N ASN A 434 10.70 -1.15 2.23
CA ASN A 434 11.40 0.03 2.76
C ASN A 434 10.51 1.28 2.92
N ILE A 435 9.21 1.08 3.25
CA ILE A 435 8.23 2.17 3.36
C ILE A 435 8.64 3.18 4.42
N LEU A 436 9.08 2.72 5.59
CA LEU A 436 9.51 3.61 6.68
C LEU A 436 10.67 4.51 6.27
N GLN A 437 11.65 3.96 5.53
CA GLN A 437 12.79 4.75 5.04
C GLN A 437 12.37 5.81 4.01
N SER A 438 11.42 5.46 3.14
CA SER A 438 10.88 6.40 2.15
C SER A 438 10.10 7.53 2.82
N LEU A 439 9.29 7.22 3.84
CA LEU A 439 8.57 8.21 4.63
C LEU A 439 9.52 9.17 5.37
N GLN A 440 10.56 8.64 6.02
CA GLN A 440 11.55 9.45 6.75
C GLN A 440 12.34 10.38 5.82
N LYS A 441 12.68 9.91 4.61
CA LYS A 441 13.42 10.69 3.61
C LYS A 441 12.53 11.55 2.73
N ASN A 442 11.21 11.48 2.89
CA ASN A 442 10.22 12.15 2.04
C ASN A 442 10.41 11.84 0.53
N GLN A 443 10.77 10.59 0.22
CA GLN A 443 11.02 10.11 -1.13
C GLN A 443 9.91 9.16 -1.58
N PRO A 444 9.53 9.16 -2.87
CA PRO A 444 8.57 8.19 -3.39
C PRO A 444 9.15 6.77 -3.29
N LEU A 445 8.26 5.79 -3.16
CA LEU A 445 8.62 4.38 -3.17
C LEU A 445 9.11 3.97 -4.56
N ASP A 446 10.40 3.71 -4.71
CA ASP A 446 10.98 3.20 -5.96
C ASP A 446 10.79 1.68 -6.07
N GLY A 447 9.63 1.26 -6.63
CA GLY A 447 9.31 -0.15 -6.82
C GLY A 447 10.30 -0.89 -7.72
N THR A 448 11.01 -0.16 -8.59
CA THR A 448 11.99 -0.80 -9.50
C THR A 448 13.21 -1.35 -8.76
N LYS A 449 13.53 -0.78 -7.60
CA LYS A 449 14.66 -1.20 -6.75
C LYS A 449 14.28 -2.14 -5.61
N MET A 450 13.00 -2.51 -5.47
CA MET A 450 12.55 -3.40 -4.40
C MET A 450 13.03 -4.83 -4.61
N PRO A 451 13.85 -5.40 -3.73
CA PRO A 451 14.28 -6.79 -3.84
C PRO A 451 13.11 -7.76 -3.73
N ILE A 452 13.11 -8.76 -4.61
CA ILE A 452 12.13 -9.83 -4.61
C ILE A 452 12.82 -11.19 -4.44
N ASN A 453 12.10 -12.12 -3.81
CA ASN A 453 12.48 -13.53 -3.75
C ASN A 453 11.20 -14.37 -3.71
N LEU A 454 10.84 -14.98 -4.85
CA LEU A 454 9.65 -15.80 -4.99
C LEU A 454 10.05 -17.24 -5.32
N ASN A 455 9.37 -18.20 -4.71
CA ASN A 455 9.47 -19.62 -5.02
C ASN A 455 8.08 -20.13 -5.40
N LEU A 456 7.92 -20.48 -6.67
CA LEU A 456 6.62 -20.89 -7.21
C LEU A 456 6.72 -22.27 -7.82
N GLN A 457 5.62 -23.01 -7.78
CA GLN A 457 5.42 -24.28 -8.47
C GLN A 457 4.21 -24.11 -9.39
N ALA A 458 4.38 -24.50 -10.64
CA ALA A 458 3.35 -24.40 -11.66
C ALA A 458 2.99 -25.77 -12.21
N HIS A 459 1.72 -25.94 -12.49
CA HIS A 459 1.16 -27.12 -13.14
C HIS A 459 0.21 -26.65 -14.25
N PHE A 460 0.46 -27.07 -15.51
CA PHE A 460 -0.29 -26.59 -16.66
C PHE A 460 -0.71 -27.73 -17.59
N PRO A 461 -1.95 -27.69 -18.12
CA PRO A 461 -2.41 -28.65 -19.12
C PRO A 461 -1.70 -28.40 -20.46
N THR A 462 -0.59 -29.09 -20.70
CA THR A 462 0.32 -28.87 -21.83
C THR A 462 -0.40 -28.89 -23.16
N ARG A 463 -1.25 -29.90 -23.40
CA ARG A 463 -2.02 -30.03 -24.64
C ARG A 463 -2.90 -28.79 -24.91
N LYS A 464 -3.61 -28.32 -23.87
CA LYS A 464 -4.51 -27.15 -23.98
C LYS A 464 -3.74 -25.87 -24.28
N ILE A 465 -2.54 -25.70 -23.71
CA ILE A 465 -1.70 -24.53 -23.98
C ILE A 465 -1.13 -24.60 -25.40
N LEU A 466 -0.58 -25.76 -25.78
CA LEU A 466 -0.02 -25.93 -27.13
C LEU A 466 -1.09 -25.77 -28.21
N SER A 467 -2.32 -26.20 -27.97
CA SER A 467 -3.43 -26.06 -28.94
C SER A 467 -3.82 -24.61 -29.22
N GLN A 468 -3.41 -23.65 -28.35
CA GLN A 468 -3.58 -22.20 -28.62
C GLN A 468 -2.51 -21.65 -29.58
N LEU A 469 -1.37 -22.34 -29.71
CA LEU A 469 -0.24 -21.94 -30.56
C LEU A 469 -0.24 -22.67 -31.87
N ALA A 470 -0.60 -23.96 -31.85
CA ALA A 470 -0.61 -24.84 -33.02
C ALA A 470 -1.55 -26.02 -32.81
N THR A 471 -2.04 -26.64 -33.91
CA THR A 471 -2.83 -27.87 -33.81
C THR A 471 -1.95 -29.01 -33.32
N VAL A 472 -2.29 -29.57 -32.14
CA VAL A 472 -1.58 -30.73 -31.59
C VAL A 472 -2.23 -32.00 -32.13
N PRO A 473 -1.51 -32.81 -32.92
CA PRO A 473 -2.06 -34.04 -33.47
C PRO A 473 -2.57 -35.02 -32.42
N ALA A 474 -3.64 -35.76 -32.76
CA ALA A 474 -4.26 -36.69 -31.83
C ALA A 474 -3.31 -37.86 -31.45
N GLN A 475 -2.38 -38.18 -32.34
CA GLN A 475 -1.38 -39.21 -32.11
C GLN A 475 -0.32 -38.90 -31.05
N ILE A 476 -0.20 -37.63 -30.65
CA ILE A 476 0.74 -37.22 -29.63
C ILE A 476 0.09 -37.30 -28.27
N ASN A 477 0.67 -38.13 -27.37
CA ASN A 477 0.33 -38.15 -25.96
C ASN A 477 1.36 -37.33 -25.17
N ILE A 478 0.88 -36.30 -24.48
CA ILE A 478 1.70 -35.38 -23.70
C ILE A 478 1.01 -35.09 -22.38
N SER A 479 1.71 -35.30 -21.29
CA SER A 479 1.22 -35.04 -19.93
C SER A 479 1.33 -33.55 -19.57
N ASP A 480 0.82 -33.19 -18.40
CA ASP A 480 0.83 -31.82 -17.92
C ASP A 480 2.25 -31.34 -17.59
N LEU A 481 2.51 -30.09 -17.93
CA LEU A 481 3.75 -29.40 -17.65
C LEU A 481 3.82 -29.05 -16.15
N GLN A 482 4.89 -29.41 -15.51
CA GLN A 482 5.25 -29.01 -14.15
C GLN A 482 6.46 -28.09 -14.20
N ALA A 483 6.45 -27.02 -13.40
CA ALA A 483 7.59 -26.11 -13.34
C ALA A 483 7.85 -25.63 -11.89
N LYS A 484 9.13 -25.49 -11.57
CA LYS A 484 9.61 -24.81 -10.35
C LYS A 484 10.26 -23.50 -10.77
N ILE A 485 9.71 -22.40 -10.29
CA ILE A 485 10.08 -21.03 -10.67
C ILE A 485 10.71 -20.34 -9.46
N LYS A 486 11.92 -19.85 -9.60
CA LYS A 486 12.58 -18.98 -8.62
C LYS A 486 12.76 -17.60 -9.23
N ALA A 487 12.15 -16.58 -8.63
CA ALA A 487 12.34 -15.19 -9.02
C ALA A 487 13.20 -14.46 -8.00
N ARG A 488 14.22 -13.77 -8.45
CA ARG A 488 15.16 -12.98 -7.63
C ARG A 488 15.48 -11.65 -8.34
N GLY A 489 16.27 -10.80 -7.68
CA GLY A 489 16.62 -9.48 -8.20
C GLY A 489 15.71 -8.39 -7.63
N SER A 490 15.31 -7.43 -8.43
CA SER A 490 14.35 -6.39 -8.04
C SER A 490 13.03 -6.51 -8.80
N LEU A 491 11.98 -5.88 -8.30
CA LEU A 491 10.68 -5.88 -8.95
C LEU A 491 10.72 -5.29 -10.37
N GLY A 492 11.61 -4.29 -10.58
CA GLY A 492 11.80 -3.69 -11.91
C GLY A 492 12.70 -4.50 -12.85
N LEU A 493 13.56 -5.35 -12.31
CA LEU A 493 14.49 -6.20 -13.07
C LEU A 493 14.53 -7.61 -12.47
N PRO A 494 13.44 -8.36 -12.58
CA PRO A 494 13.38 -9.71 -12.03
C PRO A 494 14.24 -10.67 -12.87
N GLN A 495 14.88 -11.61 -12.16
CA GLN A 495 15.57 -12.74 -12.75
C GLN A 495 14.77 -14.01 -12.41
N LEU A 496 14.32 -14.73 -13.43
CA LEU A 496 13.56 -15.95 -13.26
C LEU A 496 14.41 -17.16 -13.64
N LEU A 497 14.50 -18.12 -12.76
CA LEU A 497 15.03 -19.45 -13.05
C LEU A 497 13.86 -20.45 -12.98
N ILE A 498 13.56 -21.05 -14.12
CA ILE A 498 12.45 -21.98 -14.29
C ILE A 498 13.03 -23.36 -14.62
N ASN A 499 12.85 -24.32 -13.75
CA ASN A 499 13.09 -25.72 -14.04
C ASN A 499 11.75 -26.35 -14.39
N TRP A 500 11.62 -26.88 -15.58
CA TRP A 500 10.37 -27.44 -16.07
C TRP A 500 10.53 -28.91 -16.43
N GLN A 501 9.43 -29.67 -16.31
CA GLN A 501 9.34 -31.05 -16.73
C GLN A 501 7.94 -31.39 -17.24
N ILE A 502 7.89 -32.25 -18.23
CA ILE A 502 6.70 -32.94 -18.71
C ILE A 502 6.94 -34.44 -18.40
N PRO A 503 6.29 -35.01 -17.43
CA PRO A 503 6.49 -36.42 -17.03
C PRO A 503 6.12 -37.39 -18.17
N THR A 504 6.78 -38.50 -18.22
CA THR A 504 6.45 -39.58 -19.17
C THR A 504 5.14 -40.23 -18.78
N VAL A 505 4.21 -40.32 -19.73
CA VAL A 505 2.99 -41.13 -19.61
C VAL A 505 2.93 -42.05 -20.80
N ASN A 506 3.07 -43.35 -20.56
CA ASN A 506 3.10 -44.35 -21.64
C ASN A 506 1.67 -44.78 -22.00
N GLN A 507 1.30 -44.50 -23.27
CA GLN A 507 0.06 -44.99 -23.87
C GLN A 507 0.40 -45.70 -25.15
N SER A 508 -0.04 -46.96 -25.24
CA SER A 508 0.21 -47.82 -26.40
C SER A 508 -0.43 -47.23 -27.68
N GLY A 509 0.27 -47.33 -28.78
CA GLY A 509 -0.21 -46.81 -30.08
C GLY A 509 -0.08 -45.29 -30.28
N LEU A 510 0.45 -44.57 -29.32
CA LEU A 510 0.66 -43.13 -29.40
C LEU A 510 2.14 -42.77 -29.26
N ILE A 511 2.48 -41.57 -29.77
CA ILE A 511 3.78 -40.94 -29.56
C ILE A 511 3.76 -40.28 -28.19
N ASN A 512 4.40 -40.91 -27.22
CA ASN A 512 4.48 -40.42 -25.87
C ASN A 512 5.62 -39.39 -25.78
N VAL A 513 5.26 -38.15 -25.43
CA VAL A 513 6.20 -37.02 -25.32
C VAL A 513 6.43 -36.68 -23.88
N ALA A 514 7.68 -36.65 -23.46
CA ALA A 514 8.16 -36.17 -22.19
C ALA A 514 9.25 -35.11 -22.42
N GLY A 515 9.54 -34.31 -21.42
CA GLY A 515 10.61 -33.31 -21.55
C GLY A 515 11.02 -32.73 -20.22
N GLU A 516 12.20 -32.16 -20.21
CA GLU A 516 12.72 -31.42 -19.06
C GLU A 516 13.71 -30.35 -19.54
N GLY A 517 13.90 -29.31 -18.75
CA GLY A 517 14.84 -28.25 -19.10
C GLY A 517 14.84 -27.10 -18.12
N LYS A 518 15.69 -26.15 -18.43
CA LYS A 518 15.85 -24.91 -17.63
C LYS A 518 15.64 -23.70 -18.52
N VAL A 519 14.90 -22.71 -18.01
CA VAL A 519 14.76 -21.38 -18.62
C VAL A 519 15.30 -20.36 -17.64
N PHE A 520 16.22 -19.56 -18.09
CA PHE A 520 16.65 -18.34 -17.39
C PHE A 520 16.13 -17.13 -18.14
N LEU A 521 15.47 -16.23 -17.41
CA LEU A 521 14.98 -14.95 -17.91
C LEU A 521 15.51 -13.84 -17.01
N GLY A 522 16.23 -12.88 -17.56
CA GLY A 522 16.77 -11.75 -16.82
C GLY A 522 17.74 -10.91 -17.64
N GLY A 523 17.85 -9.62 -17.33
CA GLY A 523 18.73 -8.69 -18.02
C GLY A 523 18.46 -8.61 -19.53
N ASN A 524 17.18 -8.58 -19.94
CA ASN A 524 16.73 -8.61 -21.33
C ASN A 524 17.13 -9.87 -22.13
N LYS A 525 17.43 -10.96 -21.43
CA LYS A 525 17.82 -12.23 -22.07
C LYS A 525 16.91 -13.38 -21.63
N ILE A 526 16.64 -14.30 -22.56
CA ILE A 526 16.03 -15.60 -22.30
C ILE A 526 17.06 -16.66 -22.72
N ASN A 527 17.37 -17.58 -21.84
CA ASN A 527 18.21 -18.74 -22.13
C ASN A 527 17.44 -20.01 -21.82
N LEU A 528 17.26 -20.87 -22.78
CA LEU A 528 16.76 -22.22 -22.65
C LEU A 528 17.94 -23.17 -22.70
N THR A 529 18.21 -23.87 -21.60
CA THR A 529 19.36 -24.77 -21.45
C THR A 529 18.94 -26.12 -20.92
N ASP A 530 19.80 -27.11 -21.10
CA ASP A 530 19.60 -28.47 -20.59
C ASP A 530 18.23 -29.07 -20.97
N THR A 531 17.70 -28.60 -22.12
CA THR A 531 16.37 -29.04 -22.56
C THR A 531 16.48 -30.35 -23.33
N VAL A 532 15.81 -31.36 -22.80
CA VAL A 532 15.73 -32.68 -23.41
C VAL A 532 14.28 -33.03 -23.67
N ILE A 533 13.93 -33.29 -24.90
CA ILE A 533 12.64 -33.81 -25.31
C ILE A 533 12.83 -35.30 -25.55
N LYS A 534 12.07 -36.12 -24.84
CA LYS A 534 12.10 -37.57 -24.89
C LYS A 534 10.80 -38.09 -25.50
N THR A 535 10.91 -39.05 -26.37
CA THR A 535 9.75 -39.77 -26.92
C THR A 535 10.03 -41.28 -26.90
N ASN A 536 9.02 -42.08 -27.17
CA ASN A 536 9.22 -43.50 -27.44
C ASN A 536 10.03 -43.78 -28.72
N ALA A 537 10.28 -42.75 -29.52
CA ALA A 537 11.07 -42.79 -30.73
C ALA A 537 12.53 -42.37 -30.56
N GLY A 538 12.90 -41.77 -29.40
CA GLY A 538 14.25 -41.26 -29.13
C GLY A 538 14.23 -39.92 -28.34
N LYS A 539 15.38 -39.24 -28.35
CA LYS A 539 15.57 -37.96 -27.60
C LYS A 539 16.17 -36.91 -28.47
N LEU A 540 15.73 -35.65 -28.24
CA LEU A 540 16.28 -34.44 -28.83
C LEU A 540 16.76 -33.52 -27.73
N GLN A 541 17.88 -32.84 -27.94
CA GLN A 541 18.36 -31.77 -27.06
C GLN A 541 18.13 -30.44 -27.76
N VAL A 542 17.60 -29.46 -27.01
CA VAL A 542 17.30 -28.13 -27.50
C VAL A 542 17.93 -27.09 -26.57
N ASN A 543 18.73 -26.21 -27.12
CA ASN A 543 19.23 -25.04 -26.43
C ASN A 543 18.85 -23.80 -27.26
N ALA A 544 18.39 -22.75 -26.60
CA ALA A 544 18.06 -21.51 -27.26
C ALA A 544 18.41 -20.32 -26.39
N ASN A 545 18.76 -19.23 -27.00
CA ASN A 545 18.94 -17.95 -26.35
C ASN A 545 18.27 -16.84 -27.15
N SER A 546 17.84 -15.83 -26.47
CA SER A 546 17.27 -14.64 -27.06
C SER A 546 17.76 -13.42 -26.28
N ASP A 547 18.12 -12.37 -26.96
CA ASP A 547 18.51 -11.09 -26.42
C ASP A 547 17.56 -10.00 -26.96
N PHE A 548 16.74 -9.44 -26.10
CA PHE A 548 15.74 -8.43 -26.49
C PHE A 548 16.36 -7.07 -26.84
N THR A 549 17.62 -6.81 -26.43
CA THR A 549 18.34 -5.58 -26.78
C THR A 549 18.80 -5.60 -28.22
N SER A 550 19.43 -6.71 -28.61
CA SER A 550 19.85 -6.94 -29.99
C SER A 550 18.74 -7.50 -30.88
N LYS A 551 17.62 -7.90 -30.24
CA LYS A 551 16.47 -8.60 -30.86
C LYS A 551 16.86 -9.91 -31.56
N LEU A 552 17.95 -10.54 -31.16
CA LEU A 552 18.48 -11.76 -31.75
C LEU A 552 17.97 -12.99 -31.00
N VAL A 553 17.52 -13.99 -31.75
CA VAL A 553 17.20 -15.34 -31.25
C VAL A 553 18.18 -16.32 -31.92
N GLN A 554 18.69 -17.24 -31.15
CA GLN A 554 19.51 -18.35 -31.62
C GLN A 554 18.99 -19.64 -30.96
N ALA A 555 18.90 -20.70 -31.74
CA ALA A 555 18.53 -22.03 -31.27
C ALA A 555 19.43 -23.12 -31.87
N LYS A 556 19.74 -24.12 -31.06
CA LYS A 556 20.48 -25.32 -31.44
C LYS A 556 19.70 -26.56 -31.05
N ILE A 557 19.45 -27.42 -32.02
CA ILE A 557 18.78 -28.72 -31.82
C ILE A 557 19.79 -29.80 -32.21
N THR A 558 19.98 -30.77 -31.33
CA THR A 558 20.81 -31.95 -31.56
C THR A 558 20.02 -33.20 -31.23
N GLY A 559 20.23 -34.23 -32.04
CA GLY A 559 19.58 -35.52 -31.83
C GLY A 559 20.40 -36.67 -32.38
N ASN A 560 20.31 -37.82 -31.75
CA ASN A 560 20.95 -39.05 -32.22
C ASN A 560 19.96 -40.21 -32.06
N ASN A 561 19.93 -41.10 -33.07
CA ASN A 561 19.12 -42.32 -33.05
C ASN A 561 17.64 -42.03 -32.72
N PHE A 562 17.05 -41.10 -33.48
CA PHE A 562 15.67 -40.71 -33.27
C PHE A 562 14.79 -41.32 -34.37
N LEU A 563 13.89 -42.24 -34.02
CA LEU A 563 13.01 -42.87 -35.00
C LEU A 563 11.98 -41.91 -35.54
N LEU A 564 12.08 -41.58 -36.82
CA LEU A 564 11.19 -40.63 -37.52
C LEU A 564 9.89 -41.26 -37.99
N THR A 565 9.86 -42.57 -38.21
CA THR A 565 8.70 -43.31 -38.76
C THR A 565 7.36 -42.93 -38.09
N PRO A 566 7.23 -42.87 -36.75
CA PRO A 566 5.97 -42.49 -36.09
C PRO A 566 5.52 -41.04 -36.42
N PHE A 567 6.44 -40.19 -36.82
CA PHE A 567 6.18 -38.77 -37.12
C PHE A 567 5.85 -38.49 -38.57
N VAL A 568 6.08 -39.48 -39.47
CA VAL A 568 5.77 -39.31 -40.90
C VAL A 568 4.34 -38.88 -41.18
N PRO A 569 3.29 -39.45 -40.55
CA PRO A 569 1.92 -38.98 -40.74
C PRO A 569 1.69 -37.51 -40.31
N ILE A 570 2.44 -37.06 -39.29
CA ILE A 570 2.37 -35.68 -38.78
C ILE A 570 3.10 -34.73 -39.74
N LEU A 571 4.30 -35.11 -40.22
CA LEU A 571 5.06 -34.35 -41.22
C LEU A 571 4.26 -34.17 -42.50
N CYS A 572 3.54 -35.19 -42.92
CA CYS A 572 2.66 -35.16 -44.06
C CYS A 572 1.51 -34.18 -44.00
N GLN A 573 1.05 -33.78 -42.80
CA GLN A 573 0.03 -32.76 -42.63
C GLN A 573 0.56 -31.34 -42.95
N TYR A 574 1.87 -31.14 -42.82
CA TYR A 574 2.50 -29.84 -43.04
C TYR A 574 3.18 -29.69 -44.40
N VAL A 575 3.66 -30.80 -44.99
CA VAL A 575 4.38 -30.79 -46.27
C VAL A 575 3.94 -31.97 -47.12
N ASP A 576 2.81 -31.83 -47.81
CA ASP A 576 2.19 -32.91 -48.58
C ASP A 576 3.08 -33.42 -49.72
N SER A 577 3.88 -32.55 -50.33
CA SER A 577 4.72 -32.86 -51.47
C SER A 577 5.84 -33.88 -51.22
N ILE A 578 6.29 -34.03 -49.97
CA ILE A 578 7.31 -35.03 -49.61
C ILE A 578 6.72 -36.34 -49.10
N CYS A 579 5.42 -36.38 -48.88
CA CYS A 579 4.72 -37.51 -48.29
C CYS A 579 4.80 -38.80 -49.10
N PRO A 580 4.62 -38.78 -50.41
CA PRO A 580 4.78 -39.98 -51.24
C PRO A 580 6.17 -40.61 -51.06
N TYR A 581 7.19 -39.77 -50.96
CA TYR A 581 8.58 -40.25 -50.79
C TYR A 581 8.86 -40.81 -49.41
N LEU A 582 8.43 -40.12 -48.34
CA LEU A 582 8.65 -40.58 -46.96
C LEU A 582 7.93 -41.91 -46.64
N LYS A 583 6.74 -42.11 -47.22
CA LYS A 583 5.96 -43.33 -47.03
C LYS A 583 6.58 -44.57 -47.63
N THR A 584 7.46 -44.44 -48.61
CA THR A 584 8.17 -45.58 -49.27
C THR A 584 9.36 -46.07 -48.44
N LEU A 585 9.81 -45.30 -47.47
CA LEU A 585 10.96 -45.64 -46.64
C LEU A 585 10.50 -46.33 -45.34
N GLU A 586 10.97 -47.55 -45.15
CA GLU A 586 10.70 -48.28 -43.90
C GLU A 586 11.74 -47.94 -42.82
N SER A 587 11.28 -47.85 -41.54
CA SER A 587 12.16 -47.63 -40.40
C SER A 587 13.07 -46.40 -40.49
N LEU A 588 12.50 -45.28 -40.87
CA LEU A 588 13.23 -44.01 -40.92
C LEU A 588 13.80 -43.67 -39.54
N ASN A 589 15.12 -43.53 -39.46
CA ASN A 589 15.84 -43.15 -38.24
C ASN A 589 16.74 -41.94 -38.50
N LEU A 590 16.66 -40.93 -37.64
CA LEU A 590 17.56 -39.78 -37.63
C LEU A 590 18.79 -40.18 -36.80
N GLU A 591 19.83 -40.65 -37.48
CA GLU A 591 21.09 -41.07 -36.86
C GLU A 591 21.81 -39.89 -36.20
N THR A 592 21.80 -38.76 -36.88
CA THR A 592 22.39 -37.52 -36.38
C THR A 592 21.58 -36.33 -36.79
N ALA A 593 21.40 -35.38 -35.91
CA ALA A 593 20.87 -34.05 -36.21
C ALA A 593 21.69 -32.99 -35.50
N ASN A 594 22.11 -31.96 -36.22
CA ASN A 594 22.69 -30.76 -35.69
C ASN A 594 22.14 -29.58 -36.46
N ILE A 595 21.15 -28.92 -35.88
CA ILE A 595 20.45 -27.80 -36.49
C ILE A 595 20.74 -26.56 -35.65
N GLN A 596 21.22 -25.51 -36.26
CA GLN A 596 21.43 -24.20 -35.64
C GLN A 596 20.69 -23.16 -36.45
N VAL A 597 19.86 -22.35 -35.78
CA VAL A 597 19.10 -21.28 -36.44
C VAL A 597 19.26 -19.99 -35.66
N SER A 598 19.24 -18.88 -36.39
CA SER A 598 19.25 -17.55 -35.79
C SER A 598 18.40 -16.59 -36.62
N GLY A 599 17.82 -15.58 -35.94
CA GLY A 599 17.01 -14.56 -36.60
C GLY A 599 16.66 -13.43 -35.62
N LYS A 600 16.09 -12.36 -36.16
CA LYS A 600 15.58 -11.24 -35.31
C LYS A 600 14.15 -11.51 -34.88
N ILE A 601 13.83 -11.24 -33.60
CA ILE A 601 12.50 -11.48 -32.98
C ILE A 601 11.38 -10.75 -33.72
N ASP A 602 11.59 -9.48 -34.04
CA ASP A 602 10.62 -8.60 -34.72
C ASP A 602 10.44 -8.90 -36.20
N GLN A 603 11.34 -9.70 -36.78
CA GLN A 603 11.36 -10.09 -38.20
C GLN A 603 11.43 -11.61 -38.36
N MET A 604 10.93 -12.37 -37.36
CA MET A 604 11.06 -13.83 -37.35
C MET A 604 10.10 -14.46 -38.35
N ASN A 605 10.56 -14.55 -39.58
CA ASN A 605 9.92 -15.28 -40.64
C ASN A 605 10.98 -16.09 -41.40
N VAL A 606 10.55 -17.06 -42.18
CA VAL A 606 11.47 -17.94 -42.95
C VAL A 606 12.39 -17.19 -43.90
N ASN A 607 12.03 -15.97 -44.29
CA ASN A 607 12.78 -15.15 -45.23
C ASN A 607 13.97 -14.43 -44.58
N THR A 608 14.00 -14.38 -43.25
CA THR A 608 15.04 -13.68 -42.50
C THR A 608 15.90 -14.63 -41.67
N LEU A 609 15.62 -15.95 -41.72
CA LEU A 609 16.36 -16.94 -40.95
C LEU A 609 17.78 -17.14 -41.53
N ASN A 610 18.72 -17.34 -40.61
CA ASN A 610 20.06 -17.82 -40.87
C ASN A 610 20.29 -19.12 -40.11
N GLY A 611 21.06 -20.05 -40.68
CA GLY A 611 21.34 -21.29 -39.95
C GLY A 611 22.10 -22.32 -40.76
N ILE A 612 22.36 -23.42 -40.07
CA ILE A 612 22.92 -24.64 -40.63
C ILE A 612 22.10 -25.83 -40.19
N ALA A 613 21.94 -26.84 -41.03
CA ALA A 613 21.37 -28.13 -40.67
C ALA A 613 22.18 -29.26 -41.27
N ASN A 614 22.71 -30.14 -40.41
CA ASN A 614 23.41 -31.34 -40.76
C ASN A 614 22.58 -32.52 -40.23
N LEU A 615 22.04 -33.32 -41.15
CA LEU A 615 21.15 -34.43 -40.85
C LEU A 615 21.69 -35.70 -41.46
N GLY A 616 21.75 -36.76 -40.71
CA GLY A 616 21.99 -38.11 -41.16
C GLY A 616 20.73 -38.94 -40.91
N ILE A 617 20.09 -39.43 -41.97
CA ILE A 617 18.85 -40.22 -41.92
C ILE A 617 19.16 -41.58 -42.49
N SER A 618 18.80 -42.65 -41.79
CA SER A 618 18.86 -44.01 -42.29
C SER A 618 17.48 -44.65 -42.42
N SER A 619 17.38 -45.63 -43.28
CA SER A 619 16.21 -46.50 -43.42
C SER A 619 16.69 -47.92 -43.65
N LYS A 620 15.77 -48.89 -43.68
CA LYS A 620 16.14 -50.29 -44.07
C LYS A 620 16.69 -50.36 -45.48
N GLN A 621 16.30 -49.41 -46.35
CA GLN A 621 16.64 -49.42 -47.75
C GLN A 621 17.91 -48.63 -48.10
N GLY A 622 18.29 -47.65 -47.22
CA GLY A 622 19.45 -46.82 -47.50
C GLY A 622 19.57 -45.62 -46.57
N ALA A 623 20.45 -44.70 -46.90
CA ALA A 623 20.77 -43.51 -46.07
C ALA A 623 20.71 -42.18 -46.86
N ILE A 624 20.41 -41.12 -46.15
CA ILE A 624 20.37 -39.74 -46.64
C ILE A 624 21.21 -38.86 -45.71
N LEU A 625 22.23 -38.21 -46.23
CA LEU A 625 23.00 -37.20 -45.50
C LEU A 625 22.68 -35.83 -46.10
N VAL A 626 22.22 -34.90 -45.29
CA VAL A 626 21.91 -33.52 -45.70
C VAL A 626 22.78 -32.55 -44.95
N ASN A 627 23.51 -31.72 -45.67
CA ASN A 627 24.20 -30.55 -45.10
C ASN A 627 23.62 -29.33 -45.79
N SER A 628 23.03 -28.45 -45.01
CA SER A 628 22.42 -27.22 -45.51
C SER A 628 22.86 -25.99 -44.75
N GLN A 629 22.93 -24.87 -45.45
CA GLN A 629 23.15 -23.55 -44.93
C GLN A 629 22.03 -22.64 -45.39
N VAL A 630 21.58 -21.78 -44.54
CA VAL A 630 20.55 -20.78 -44.80
C VAL A 630 21.12 -19.41 -44.48
N SER A 631 20.96 -18.45 -45.38
CA SER A 631 21.33 -17.06 -45.16
C SER A 631 20.22 -16.16 -45.68
N GLN A 632 19.58 -15.41 -44.77
CA GLN A 632 18.44 -14.54 -45.07
C GLN A 632 17.36 -15.26 -45.93
N GLY A 633 16.98 -16.47 -45.49
CA GLY A 633 15.99 -17.29 -46.18
C GLY A 633 16.44 -17.98 -47.45
N ASN A 634 17.61 -17.64 -48.02
CA ASN A 634 18.23 -18.38 -49.14
C ASN A 634 18.94 -19.61 -48.59
N PHE A 635 18.57 -20.78 -49.07
CA PHE A 635 19.21 -22.01 -48.65
C PHE A 635 20.12 -22.58 -49.74
N GLN A 636 21.18 -23.20 -49.29
CA GLN A 636 22.06 -24.08 -50.09
C GLN A 636 22.12 -25.42 -49.34
N ALA A 637 21.83 -26.50 -50.04
CA ALA A 637 21.83 -27.84 -49.47
C ALA A 637 22.57 -28.83 -50.32
N LYS A 638 23.38 -29.65 -49.69
CA LYS A 638 24.02 -30.82 -50.29
C LYS A 638 23.41 -32.08 -49.69
N ALA A 639 22.74 -32.88 -50.50
CA ALA A 639 22.20 -34.15 -50.09
C ALA A 639 23.02 -35.28 -50.76
N VAL A 640 23.39 -36.27 -49.96
CA VAL A 640 24.00 -37.51 -50.40
C VAL A 640 23.05 -38.65 -50.06
N LEU A 641 22.63 -39.38 -51.07
CA LEU A 641 21.72 -40.52 -50.95
C LEU A 641 22.46 -41.80 -51.32
N ALA A 642 22.28 -42.88 -50.59
CA ALA A 642 22.93 -44.17 -50.82
C ALA A 642 21.96 -45.32 -50.53
N GLY A 643 21.91 -46.33 -51.42
CA GLY A 643 21.17 -47.56 -51.25
C GLY A 643 19.64 -47.41 -51.32
N LEU A 644 19.10 -46.20 -51.60
CA LEU A 644 17.66 -46.00 -51.65
C LEU A 644 17.04 -46.57 -52.92
N PRO A 645 15.79 -47.08 -52.90
CA PRO A 645 15.08 -47.45 -54.09
C PRO A 645 14.82 -46.23 -54.98
N ILE A 646 14.98 -46.37 -56.29
CA ILE A 646 14.86 -45.22 -57.23
C ILE A 646 13.46 -44.59 -57.16
N ASN A 647 12.44 -45.39 -56.88
CA ASN A 647 11.06 -44.87 -56.66
C ASN A 647 10.94 -43.90 -55.53
N PHE A 648 11.93 -43.78 -54.63
CA PHE A 648 12.02 -42.67 -53.66
C PHE A 648 12.19 -41.30 -54.36
N LEU A 649 12.93 -41.25 -55.48
CA LEU A 649 13.12 -40.01 -56.22
C LEU A 649 12.11 -39.84 -57.35
N LEU A 650 11.78 -40.98 -58.02
CA LEU A 650 10.91 -41.06 -59.16
C LEU A 650 9.87 -42.19 -58.97
N PRO A 651 8.70 -41.85 -58.42
CA PRO A 651 7.71 -42.82 -57.97
C PRO A 651 7.21 -43.81 -59.03
N ASN A 652 7.30 -43.45 -60.29
CA ASN A 652 6.76 -44.22 -61.38
C ASN A 652 7.82 -45.11 -62.11
N LEU A 653 9.03 -45.18 -61.51
CA LEU A 653 10.04 -46.09 -62.12
C LEU A 653 9.95 -47.51 -61.59
N PRO A 654 10.33 -48.55 -62.41
CA PRO A 654 10.32 -49.92 -62.00
C PRO A 654 11.22 -50.24 -60.80
N THR A 655 10.83 -51.18 -59.95
CA THR A 655 11.56 -51.56 -58.74
C THR A 655 12.92 -52.20 -58.96
N GLN A 656 13.23 -52.62 -60.13
CA GLN A 656 14.51 -53.25 -60.50
C GLN A 656 15.69 -52.28 -60.56
N VAL A 657 15.41 -50.98 -60.52
CA VAL A 657 16.45 -49.92 -60.55
C VAL A 657 16.82 -49.55 -59.14
N LYS A 658 18.09 -49.66 -58.73
CA LYS A 658 18.62 -49.30 -57.45
C LYS A 658 19.51 -48.07 -57.55
N LEU A 659 19.31 -47.12 -56.61
CA LEU A 659 20.20 -45.98 -56.45
C LEU A 659 21.40 -46.40 -55.56
N LEU A 660 22.58 -46.55 -56.20
CA LEU A 660 23.80 -46.87 -55.45
C LEU A 660 24.25 -45.65 -54.63
N ARG A 661 24.36 -44.54 -55.31
CA ARG A 661 24.75 -43.26 -54.71
C ARG A 661 24.21 -42.11 -55.51
N SER A 662 23.80 -41.02 -54.83
CA SER A 662 23.52 -39.73 -55.51
C SER A 662 24.06 -38.61 -54.64
N GLN A 663 24.60 -37.60 -55.34
CA GLN A 663 24.93 -36.33 -54.68
C GLN A 663 24.13 -35.24 -55.35
N ILE A 664 23.32 -34.53 -54.60
CA ILE A 664 22.43 -33.48 -55.09
C ILE A 664 22.80 -32.17 -54.36
N ASN A 665 23.10 -31.13 -55.12
CA ASN A 665 23.26 -29.77 -54.59
C ASN A 665 22.04 -28.96 -55.01
N LEU A 666 21.35 -28.40 -54.05
CA LEU A 666 20.12 -27.61 -54.20
C LEU A 666 20.32 -26.21 -53.63
N GLN A 667 19.71 -25.26 -54.27
CA GLN A 667 19.59 -23.89 -53.74
C GLN A 667 18.23 -23.32 -54.07
N GLY A 668 17.75 -22.45 -53.18
CA GLY A 668 16.45 -21.81 -53.34
C GLY A 668 16.11 -20.89 -52.21
N TYR A 669 14.83 -20.53 -52.13
CA TYR A 669 14.33 -19.61 -51.10
C TYR A 669 13.30 -20.32 -50.22
N LEU A 670 13.51 -20.33 -48.90
CA LEU A 670 12.67 -21.05 -47.96
C LEU A 670 11.23 -20.55 -47.95
N GLY A 671 11.01 -19.25 -48.19
CA GLY A 671 9.67 -18.66 -48.22
C GLY A 671 8.78 -19.24 -49.30
N GLU A 672 9.35 -19.68 -50.43
CA GLU A 672 8.60 -20.31 -51.50
C GLU A 672 8.17 -21.73 -51.16
N LEU A 673 8.95 -22.45 -50.35
CA LEU A 673 8.64 -23.79 -49.88
C LEU A 673 7.33 -23.83 -49.05
N LEU A 674 7.08 -22.80 -48.27
CA LEU A 674 5.86 -22.70 -47.46
C LEU A 674 4.65 -22.15 -48.24
N LYS A 675 4.88 -21.38 -49.31
CA LYS A 675 3.81 -20.83 -50.15
C LYS A 675 3.28 -21.84 -51.17
N ASN A 676 4.17 -22.60 -51.79
CA ASN A 676 3.86 -23.55 -52.87
C ASN A 676 3.96 -25.01 -52.38
N LYS A 677 3.09 -25.41 -51.46
CA LYS A 677 3.07 -26.78 -50.88
C LYS A 677 2.96 -27.88 -51.96
N ASN A 678 2.32 -27.62 -53.07
CA ASN A 678 2.08 -28.60 -54.13
C ASN A 678 3.19 -28.71 -55.19
N ASN A 679 4.09 -27.71 -55.29
CA ASN A 679 5.21 -27.74 -56.22
C ASN A 679 6.42 -27.01 -55.66
N ILE A 680 7.11 -27.67 -54.72
CA ILE A 680 8.29 -27.11 -54.02
C ILE A 680 9.48 -26.87 -54.94
N PHE A 681 9.56 -27.59 -56.06
CA PHE A 681 10.68 -27.51 -56.98
C PHE A 681 10.59 -26.33 -57.96
N SER A 682 9.45 -25.66 -58.07
CA SER A 682 9.22 -24.58 -59.04
C SER A 682 10.13 -23.37 -58.88
N SER A 683 10.69 -23.14 -57.69
CA SER A 683 11.59 -22.03 -57.37
C SER A 683 13.05 -22.47 -57.14
N TRP A 684 13.31 -23.79 -57.13
CA TRP A 684 14.62 -24.31 -56.80
C TRP A 684 15.53 -24.47 -58.03
N GLN A 685 16.81 -24.35 -57.77
CA GLN A 685 17.86 -24.65 -58.70
C GLN A 685 18.76 -25.70 -58.07
N GLY A 686 19.31 -26.57 -58.93
CA GLY A 686 20.22 -27.58 -58.44
C GLY A 686 20.87 -28.41 -59.55
N GLN A 687 21.81 -29.19 -59.07
CA GLN A 687 22.47 -30.20 -59.96
C GLN A 687 22.72 -31.44 -59.09
N GLY A 688 22.65 -32.58 -59.76
CA GLY A 688 22.88 -33.87 -59.09
C GLY A 688 23.54 -34.88 -60.03
N ASN A 689 24.33 -35.73 -59.40
CA ASN A 689 24.89 -36.92 -60.02
C ASN A 689 24.31 -38.13 -59.39
N MET A 690 23.88 -39.13 -60.17
CA MET A 690 23.30 -40.38 -59.66
C MET A 690 24.01 -41.57 -60.31
N GLU A 691 24.36 -42.49 -59.45
CA GLU A 691 24.86 -43.80 -59.89
C GLU A 691 23.72 -44.79 -59.62
N LEU A 692 23.19 -45.37 -60.67
CA LEU A 692 22.07 -46.32 -60.66
C LEU A 692 22.58 -47.70 -61.08
N LEU A 693 21.93 -48.73 -60.55
CA LEU A 693 22.12 -50.10 -60.99
C LEU A 693 20.82 -50.62 -61.59
N VAL A 694 20.87 -50.92 -62.85
CA VAL A 694 19.76 -51.43 -63.67
C VAL A 694 20.16 -52.82 -64.19
N ASP A 695 19.48 -53.85 -63.73
CA ASP A 695 19.79 -55.25 -64.07
C ASP A 695 21.29 -55.57 -63.89
N ASN A 696 21.91 -55.18 -62.80
CA ASN A 696 23.33 -55.29 -62.47
C ASN A 696 24.33 -54.50 -63.34
N ASN A 697 23.84 -53.61 -64.23
CA ASN A 697 24.68 -52.74 -65.01
C ASN A 697 24.69 -51.28 -64.40
N PRO A 698 25.85 -50.68 -64.22
CA PRO A 698 25.96 -49.34 -63.70
C PRO A 698 25.50 -48.32 -64.78
N LEU A 699 24.72 -47.35 -64.32
CA LEU A 699 24.24 -46.20 -65.10
C LEU A 699 24.57 -44.92 -64.32
N ILE A 700 25.22 -44.00 -64.97
CA ILE A 700 25.55 -42.68 -64.39
C ILE A 700 24.62 -41.63 -65.01
N ALA A 701 23.84 -41.00 -64.25
CA ALA A 701 22.98 -39.90 -64.67
C ALA A 701 23.41 -38.57 -64.00
N THR A 702 23.39 -37.53 -64.77
CA THR A 702 23.53 -36.15 -64.25
C THR A 702 22.24 -35.40 -64.48
N ALA A 703 21.81 -34.61 -63.58
CA ALA A 703 20.59 -33.85 -63.67
C ALA A 703 20.81 -32.41 -63.26
N LYS A 704 20.15 -31.46 -63.87
CA LYS A 704 20.07 -30.05 -63.53
C LYS A 704 18.62 -29.67 -63.37
N LEU A 705 18.31 -29.14 -62.22
CA LEU A 705 17.00 -28.56 -61.92
C LEU A 705 17.10 -27.04 -62.07
N ASN A 706 16.22 -26.43 -62.82
CA ASN A 706 16.13 -24.99 -62.95
C ASN A 706 14.66 -24.57 -62.93
N ARG A 707 14.24 -24.02 -61.81
CA ARG A 707 12.88 -23.52 -61.58
C ARG A 707 11.78 -24.50 -62.01
N GLY A 708 11.89 -25.75 -61.58
CA GLY A 708 10.91 -26.80 -61.86
C GLY A 708 11.18 -27.56 -63.18
N PHE A 709 12.09 -27.11 -63.97
CA PHE A 709 12.52 -27.86 -65.20
C PHE A 709 13.74 -28.73 -64.91
N LEU A 710 13.60 -30.02 -65.12
CA LEU A 710 14.67 -31.00 -64.92
C LEU A 710 15.27 -31.34 -66.34
N THR A 711 16.56 -31.10 -66.49
CA THR A 711 17.33 -31.53 -67.66
C THR A 711 18.47 -32.44 -67.19
N GLY A 712 18.88 -33.38 -68.01
CA GLY A 712 19.96 -34.30 -67.62
C GLY A 712 20.56 -35.05 -68.75
N THR A 713 21.65 -35.74 -68.44
CA THR A 713 22.33 -36.68 -69.32
C THR A 713 22.43 -38.01 -68.62
N VAL A 714 22.28 -39.07 -69.39
CA VAL A 714 22.42 -40.42 -68.86
C VAL A 714 23.53 -41.10 -69.66
N ASN A 715 24.52 -41.63 -68.94
CA ASN A 715 25.60 -42.38 -69.55
C ASN A 715 25.41 -43.87 -69.17
N THR A 716 25.31 -44.70 -70.14
CA THR A 716 24.99 -46.12 -69.99
C THR A 716 26.11 -47.04 -70.43
N GLY A 717 26.36 -48.10 -69.72
CA GLY A 717 27.31 -49.16 -70.13
C GLY A 717 26.74 -50.24 -71.07
N GLY A 718 25.63 -49.95 -71.78
CA GLY A 718 24.96 -50.91 -72.63
C GLY A 718 23.84 -51.67 -71.93
N ILE A 719 22.77 -50.97 -71.52
CA ILE A 719 21.62 -51.50 -70.78
C ILE A 719 20.36 -51.58 -71.63
N SER A 720 19.50 -52.57 -71.35
CA SER A 720 18.17 -52.61 -71.90
C SER A 720 17.32 -51.45 -71.35
N LEU A 721 16.59 -50.71 -72.15
CA LEU A 721 15.65 -49.68 -71.73
C LEU A 721 14.30 -50.26 -71.25
N ASN A 722 14.06 -51.55 -71.55
CA ASN A 722 12.77 -52.18 -71.16
C ASN A 722 12.41 -52.03 -69.65
N PRO A 723 13.36 -52.17 -68.74
CA PRO A 723 13.03 -51.93 -67.29
C PRO A 723 12.77 -50.51 -66.94
N LEU A 724 13.15 -49.55 -67.79
CA LEU A 724 13.02 -48.09 -67.48
C LEU A 724 11.78 -47.45 -68.14
N VAL A 725 11.14 -48.11 -69.08
CA VAL A 725 9.96 -47.57 -69.77
C VAL A 725 8.93 -48.70 -69.92
N GLU A 726 7.79 -48.54 -69.26
CA GLU A 726 6.66 -49.42 -69.40
C GLU A 726 6.08 -49.35 -70.80
N ASN A 727 5.79 -50.52 -71.46
CA ASN A 727 5.17 -50.69 -72.77
C ASN A 727 6.08 -50.43 -73.99
N LEU A 728 7.40 -50.63 -73.88
CA LEU A 728 8.22 -50.77 -75.07
C LEU A 728 7.86 -52.13 -75.73
N THR A 729 7.31 -52.04 -76.99
CA THR A 729 6.91 -53.19 -77.80
C THR A 729 8.08 -53.82 -78.46
N VAL A 730 9.27 -53.25 -78.48
CA VAL A 730 10.50 -53.70 -79.01
C VAL A 730 11.64 -53.58 -78.00
N PRO A 731 12.49 -54.60 -77.79
CA PRO A 731 13.63 -54.49 -76.91
C PRO A 731 14.63 -53.45 -77.49
N VAL A 732 14.78 -52.38 -76.66
CA VAL A 732 15.73 -51.31 -76.99
C VAL A 732 16.89 -51.34 -76.02
N SER A 733 18.10 -51.41 -76.48
CA SER A 733 19.32 -51.35 -75.70
C SER A 733 20.16 -50.12 -76.14
N LEU A 734 20.69 -49.38 -75.11
CA LEU A 734 21.68 -48.33 -75.36
C LEU A 734 23.07 -48.98 -75.38
N GLY A 735 23.81 -48.87 -76.42
CA GLY A 735 25.21 -49.28 -76.52
C GLY A 735 26.11 -48.41 -75.62
N ARG A 736 27.32 -48.87 -75.37
CA ARG A 736 28.35 -48.00 -74.74
C ARG A 736 28.60 -46.78 -75.59
N THR A 737 28.37 -45.59 -75.07
CA THR A 737 28.77 -44.31 -75.71
C THR A 737 29.95 -43.74 -74.94
#